data_42505e52b3fc7e5572516735d6a945ea
#
_entry.id   42505e52b3fc7e5572516735d6a945ea
#
_cell.length_a   1.000
_cell.length_b   1.000
_cell.length_c   1.000
_cell.angle_alpha   90.00
_cell.angle_beta   90.00
_cell.angle_gamma   90.00
#
_symmetry.space_group_name_H-M   'P 1'
#
loop_
_entity.id
_entity.type
_entity.pdbx_description
1 polymer ?
#
loop_
_entity_poly.entity_id
_entity_poly.type
_entity_poly.pdbx_seq_one_letter_code
_entity_poly.pdbx_strand_id
1 'polypeptide(L)'
;MKSFLSLFIALFLAIGMSAQDNPMFRPLPGDPAVKVGKLENGLTYYIRHNELPAKRVELYLCTNVGAIQETPDQDGLAHFLEHMCFNGTEHFPGKGILNWLQSIGAEFGRNINASTGWEETQYMLNNIPLERETVLDTCLMVLRDYAHFVSNETKEIDAERPVIREERRQRRDGSWRATEASLPYFFGDTKYSTCTIIGSEENIMGFDPQSLHNFYSTWYHPDMQAVVVVGDIDVDRTEAKIAEIFGVIPKKENPAPKAVIPFPANKETVIGIITDPEIVVPSVEIAWKSEPAPEAINNTVAGQMQVYIKRLINFIMSERFNDLMSSANAPFISANFGIWDLIYETVEAADATSNLKADNILGGIEALYTEIERMRRFGFNQEELDRAKASILSRLETAAEKADTRKNPQLVRPLISNFFDNTPFLDPKTDLELGKQILASLNTDILNQVASQLFPEENCVIVYKGPDKEGFMVPTKEQIAEVVAKVKASDIKALTGEEVASDFVDPATLAGCKVKKTAKGPYGSTLWTLKNGVKVYVLPTEYQKDQIVMNLYRDGGLSVIPAEDLPSFNSDVMLLYSTNRGIGEFSGSQAKKMLSGKTVQVSPFIEGLHNGISATSSKKDLETAFQLMYMNYVKPRFDEEEYMVGVGKLKSILPSVMSNPQLQMQKGLQKALYNDNPRHRFIDMQLLEEASMAAYARNYGKLFSDAAGLSLVIVGDVDVDAVKPLVEKYVGSIPAGKKAPKWVDNKDYVVDGIVEVTNPVTMETPTDFVALQYHAPLAYDPVNDAALTVASFILDMRYTKSLREEIGGTYGASVITSQDKDPVSVSDLLVLYQCKPELCDTMLTVTKATLAEFCTDGPTEEEFNMAILNAKKNIPEKRINNSYWLRQIRNVIEAYGDVDKAYEEAVNSLTADKVREVTAAVVNSGNKVEYVMIPAE
;
A
#
# COMPACT_ATOMS: atom_id res chain seq x y z
N MET A 1 36.13 2.46 -9.51
CA MET A 1 35.64 1.35 -8.69
C MET A 1 35.06 0.25 -9.55
N LYS A 2 35.35 -1.00 -9.24
CA LYS A 2 34.76 -2.10 -10.02
C LYS A 2 33.36 -2.34 -9.45
N SER A 3 32.33 -2.26 -10.30
CA SER A 3 30.94 -2.53 -9.94
C SER A 3 30.79 -3.93 -9.32
N PHE A 4 29.70 -4.15 -8.57
CA PHE A 4 29.24 -5.48 -8.12
C PHE A 4 29.36 -6.55 -9.21
N LEU A 5 29.12 -6.14 -10.46
CA LEU A 5 29.32 -6.92 -11.67
C LEU A 5 30.77 -7.34 -11.91
N SER A 6 31.77 -6.51 -11.57
CA SER A 6 33.17 -6.85 -11.82
C SER A 6 33.59 -8.05 -10.99
N LEU A 7 32.98 -8.25 -9.83
CA LEU A 7 33.19 -9.43 -9.00
C LEU A 7 32.62 -10.69 -9.65
N PHE A 8 31.40 -10.59 -10.16
CA PHE A 8 30.74 -11.68 -10.90
C PHE A 8 31.46 -12.02 -12.18
N ILE A 9 31.87 -11.02 -12.96
CA ILE A 9 32.64 -11.21 -14.19
C ILE A 9 34.01 -11.84 -13.86
N ALA A 10 34.69 -11.44 -12.79
CA ALA A 10 35.96 -12.03 -12.37
C ALA A 10 35.82 -13.49 -11.91
N LEU A 11 34.72 -13.84 -11.24
CA LEU A 11 34.43 -15.22 -10.84
C LEU A 11 34.19 -16.12 -12.05
N PHE A 12 33.64 -15.63 -13.17
CA PHE A 12 33.31 -16.37 -14.38
C PHE A 12 34.31 -16.22 -15.50
N LEU A 13 35.11 -15.14 -15.57
CA LEU A 13 36.23 -15.03 -16.52
C LEU A 13 37.37 -16.03 -16.25
N ALA A 14 37.40 -16.61 -15.06
CA ALA A 14 38.32 -17.73 -14.76
C ALA A 14 38.03 -19.01 -15.59
N ILE A 15 36.90 -19.06 -16.33
CA ILE A 15 36.47 -20.20 -17.14
C ILE A 15 36.83 -20.04 -18.62
N GLY A 16 37.44 -18.91 -19.05
CA GLY A 16 38.04 -18.79 -20.40
C GLY A 16 37.07 -18.65 -21.59
N MET A 17 35.77 -18.35 -21.34
CA MET A 17 34.78 -18.09 -22.40
C MET A 17 34.58 -16.59 -22.62
N SER A 18 34.32 -16.15 -23.86
CA SER A 18 33.92 -14.76 -24.11
C SER A 18 32.53 -14.49 -23.47
N ALA A 19 32.30 -13.28 -22.98
CA ALA A 19 31.01 -12.92 -22.37
C ALA A 19 29.79 -13.14 -23.31
N GLN A 20 30.00 -13.01 -24.62
CA GLN A 20 28.96 -13.22 -25.64
C GLN A 20 28.56 -14.71 -25.84
N ASP A 21 29.44 -15.65 -25.54
CA ASP A 21 29.16 -17.08 -25.71
C ASP A 21 28.68 -17.75 -24.41
N ASN A 22 28.78 -17.06 -23.29
CA ASN A 22 28.38 -17.59 -21.99
C ASN A 22 26.85 -17.59 -21.82
N PRO A 23 26.20 -18.74 -21.58
CA PRO A 23 24.74 -18.84 -21.38
C PRO A 23 24.19 -17.90 -20.27
N MET A 24 25.02 -17.54 -19.29
CA MET A 24 24.63 -16.64 -18.19
C MET A 24 24.27 -15.23 -18.63
N PHE A 25 24.79 -14.76 -19.77
CA PHE A 25 24.55 -13.42 -20.30
C PHE A 25 23.59 -13.38 -21.50
N ARG A 26 22.94 -14.48 -21.81
CA ARG A 26 21.89 -14.49 -22.84
C ARG A 26 20.60 -13.91 -22.27
N PRO A 27 19.87 -13.12 -23.07
CA PRO A 27 18.56 -12.64 -22.68
C PRO A 27 17.61 -13.78 -22.30
N LEU A 28 16.89 -13.60 -21.22
CA LEU A 28 15.85 -14.52 -20.80
C LEU A 28 14.63 -14.40 -21.71
N PRO A 29 13.89 -15.50 -21.95
CA PRO A 29 12.67 -15.43 -22.74
C PRO A 29 11.61 -14.62 -21.98
N GLY A 30 10.88 -13.76 -22.69
CA GLY A 30 9.69 -13.13 -22.14
C GLY A 30 8.55 -14.14 -21.93
N ASP A 31 7.51 -13.73 -21.19
CA ASP A 31 6.25 -14.49 -21.07
C ASP A 31 5.64 -14.66 -22.48
N PRO A 32 5.47 -15.90 -22.99
CA PRO A 32 4.96 -16.15 -24.34
C PRO A 32 3.52 -15.66 -24.58
N ALA A 33 2.78 -15.35 -23.51
CA ALA A 33 1.45 -14.77 -23.60
C ALA A 33 1.47 -13.27 -23.88
N VAL A 34 2.65 -12.63 -23.86
CA VAL A 34 2.82 -11.19 -24.14
C VAL A 34 3.34 -11.02 -25.57
N LYS A 35 2.60 -10.26 -26.37
CA LYS A 35 3.06 -9.81 -27.67
C LYS A 35 3.83 -8.51 -27.51
N VAL A 36 5.09 -8.50 -27.89
CA VAL A 36 5.97 -7.34 -27.86
C VAL A 36 6.34 -6.95 -29.29
N GLY A 37 6.29 -5.66 -29.58
CA GLY A 37 6.71 -5.18 -30.89
C GLY A 37 7.19 -3.73 -30.85
N LYS A 38 7.68 -3.25 -31.98
CA LYS A 38 8.12 -1.88 -32.18
C LYS A 38 7.63 -1.37 -33.52
N LEU A 39 7.00 -0.19 -33.53
CA LEU A 39 6.54 0.47 -34.75
C LEU A 39 7.72 1.09 -35.52
N GLU A 40 7.52 1.41 -36.80
CA GLU A 40 8.54 2.05 -37.65
C GLU A 40 9.01 3.41 -37.11
N ASN A 41 8.12 4.14 -36.42
CA ASN A 41 8.47 5.41 -35.79
C ASN A 41 9.26 5.26 -34.46
N GLY A 42 9.40 4.05 -33.94
CA GLY A 42 10.19 3.76 -32.74
C GLY A 42 9.37 3.43 -31.49
N LEU A 43 8.03 3.62 -31.50
CA LEU A 43 7.18 3.28 -30.35
C LEU A 43 7.22 1.78 -30.05
N THR A 44 7.48 1.43 -28.80
CA THR A 44 7.40 0.04 -28.31
C THR A 44 5.97 -0.27 -27.86
N TYR A 45 5.53 -1.51 -27.97
CA TYR A 45 4.23 -1.92 -27.41
C TYR A 45 4.30 -3.31 -26.80
N TYR A 46 3.50 -3.49 -25.73
CA TYR A 46 3.27 -4.75 -25.04
C TYR A 46 1.77 -5.01 -25.00
N ILE A 47 1.33 -6.18 -25.45
CA ILE A 47 -0.08 -6.56 -25.48
C ILE A 47 -0.25 -7.92 -24.83
N ARG A 48 -1.19 -8.04 -23.88
CA ARG A 48 -1.51 -9.32 -23.25
C ARG A 48 -3.01 -9.47 -23.07
N HIS A 49 -3.56 -10.59 -23.54
CA HIS A 49 -4.92 -10.98 -23.21
C HIS A 49 -5.01 -11.52 -21.78
N ASN A 50 -6.02 -11.07 -21.00
CA ASN A 50 -6.39 -11.62 -19.69
C ASN A 50 -7.84 -11.23 -19.34
N GLU A 51 -8.64 -12.21 -18.89
CA GLU A 51 -10.07 -12.04 -18.59
C GLU A 51 -10.37 -11.79 -17.09
N LEU A 52 -9.38 -11.38 -16.30
CA LEU A 52 -9.55 -11.17 -14.86
C LEU A 52 -9.20 -9.73 -14.43
N PRO A 53 -10.24 -8.89 -14.25
CA PRO A 53 -11.68 -9.13 -14.47
C PRO A 53 -12.04 -9.15 -15.96
N ALA A 54 -13.11 -9.91 -16.30
CA ALA A 54 -13.64 -9.93 -17.67
C ALA A 54 -14.15 -8.55 -18.08
N LYS A 55 -14.05 -8.24 -19.38
CA LYS A 55 -14.44 -6.97 -19.98
C LYS A 55 -13.77 -5.75 -19.36
N ARG A 56 -12.51 -5.89 -18.94
CA ARG A 56 -11.68 -4.81 -18.38
C ARG A 56 -10.33 -4.77 -19.07
N VAL A 57 -9.77 -3.57 -19.15
CA VAL A 57 -8.42 -3.35 -19.69
C VAL A 57 -7.65 -2.33 -18.86
N GLU A 58 -6.35 -2.58 -18.73
CA GLU A 58 -5.34 -1.66 -18.25
C GLU A 58 -4.57 -1.14 -19.46
N LEU A 59 -4.47 0.18 -19.60
CA LEU A 59 -3.66 0.80 -20.64
C LEU A 59 -2.69 1.79 -20.01
N TYR A 60 -1.45 1.74 -20.46
CA TYR A 60 -0.39 2.64 -19.98
C TYR A 60 0.36 3.23 -21.17
N LEU A 61 0.67 4.53 -21.08
CA LEU A 61 1.72 5.15 -21.85
C LEU A 61 2.89 5.39 -20.90
N CYS A 62 4.01 4.74 -21.17
CA CYS A 62 5.27 4.90 -20.46
C CYS A 62 6.18 5.79 -21.28
N THR A 63 6.71 6.85 -20.69
CA THR A 63 7.64 7.79 -21.34
C THR A 63 8.95 7.79 -20.55
N ASN A 64 10.05 7.41 -21.16
CA ASN A 64 11.39 7.39 -20.57
C ASN A 64 11.98 8.81 -20.51
N VAL A 65 11.23 9.74 -19.92
CA VAL A 65 11.49 11.15 -19.71
C VAL A 65 10.89 11.59 -18.40
N GLY A 66 11.65 12.29 -17.59
CA GLY A 66 11.20 12.85 -16.33
C GLY A 66 11.88 14.19 -16.03
N ALA A 67 11.86 14.63 -14.79
CA ALA A 67 12.37 15.94 -14.38
C ALA A 67 13.88 16.12 -14.63
N ILE A 68 14.65 15.03 -14.75
CA ILE A 68 16.09 15.12 -14.99
C ILE A 68 16.44 15.64 -16.39
N GLN A 69 15.51 15.63 -17.35
CA GLN A 69 15.72 16.19 -18.69
C GLN A 69 15.47 17.70 -18.76
N GLU A 70 14.91 18.32 -17.73
CA GLU A 70 14.59 19.74 -17.68
C GLU A 70 15.86 20.60 -17.74
N THR A 71 15.78 21.76 -18.40
CA THR A 71 16.76 22.85 -18.26
C THR A 71 16.41 23.71 -17.03
N PRO A 72 17.29 24.58 -16.54
CA PRO A 72 17.00 25.39 -15.35
C PRO A 72 15.74 26.26 -15.44
N ASP A 73 15.35 26.69 -16.65
CA ASP A 73 14.12 27.43 -16.92
C ASP A 73 12.88 26.52 -17.06
N GLN A 74 13.09 25.23 -17.03
CA GLN A 74 12.05 24.19 -17.12
C GLN A 74 11.81 23.46 -15.79
N ASP A 75 12.36 23.91 -14.66
CA ASP A 75 12.23 23.30 -13.35
C ASP A 75 10.74 23.04 -12.99
N GLY A 76 10.35 21.76 -12.92
CA GLY A 76 9.00 21.29 -12.68
C GLY A 76 8.11 21.13 -13.92
N LEU A 77 8.63 21.36 -15.15
CA LEU A 77 7.80 21.28 -16.35
C LEU A 77 7.48 19.86 -16.80
N ALA A 78 8.26 18.84 -16.40
CA ALA A 78 7.89 17.44 -16.63
C ALA A 78 6.58 17.09 -15.89
N HIS A 79 6.46 17.49 -14.62
CA HIS A 79 5.25 17.33 -13.82
C HIS A 79 4.11 18.25 -14.31
N PHE A 80 4.43 19.49 -14.68
CA PHE A 80 3.43 20.39 -15.23
C PHE A 80 2.82 19.84 -16.53
N LEU A 81 3.63 19.26 -17.41
CA LEU A 81 3.17 18.61 -18.63
C LEU A 81 2.26 17.42 -18.35
N GLU A 82 2.56 16.66 -17.29
CA GLU A 82 1.68 15.57 -16.82
C GLU A 82 0.26 16.10 -16.60
N HIS A 83 0.09 17.20 -15.84
CA HIS A 83 -1.20 17.86 -15.61
C HIS A 83 -1.84 18.34 -16.91
N MET A 84 -1.05 18.91 -17.83
CA MET A 84 -1.58 19.44 -19.09
C MET A 84 -2.15 18.35 -20.01
N CYS A 85 -1.74 17.09 -19.87
CA CYS A 85 -2.36 15.98 -20.58
C CYS A 85 -3.85 15.85 -20.28
N PHE A 86 -4.30 16.28 -19.10
CA PHE A 86 -5.72 16.29 -18.71
C PHE A 86 -6.46 17.57 -19.07
N ASN A 87 -5.74 18.59 -19.58
CA ASN A 87 -6.23 19.96 -19.83
C ASN A 87 -6.37 20.31 -21.30
N GLY A 88 -6.39 19.31 -22.18
CA GLY A 88 -6.70 19.49 -23.60
C GLY A 88 -5.70 18.90 -24.57
N THR A 89 -6.22 18.16 -25.52
CA THR A 89 -5.47 17.52 -26.59
C THR A 89 -6.15 17.75 -27.93
N GLU A 90 -5.54 17.25 -29.04
CA GLU A 90 -6.07 17.40 -30.40
C GLU A 90 -7.51 16.90 -30.52
N HIS A 91 -7.85 15.72 -29.96
CA HIS A 91 -9.18 15.11 -30.07
C HIS A 91 -10.07 15.44 -28.89
N PHE A 92 -9.52 15.85 -27.77
CA PHE A 92 -10.24 16.11 -26.53
C PHE A 92 -9.89 17.50 -25.98
N PRO A 93 -10.51 18.58 -26.51
CA PRO A 93 -10.20 19.93 -26.03
C PRO A 93 -10.65 20.16 -24.58
N GLY A 94 -9.91 20.94 -23.84
CA GLY A 94 -10.16 21.25 -22.43
C GLY A 94 -10.29 19.98 -21.57
N LYS A 95 -11.35 19.85 -20.79
CA LYS A 95 -11.59 18.67 -19.93
C LYS A 95 -12.28 17.50 -20.67
N GLY A 96 -12.22 17.45 -22.02
CA GLY A 96 -12.91 16.45 -22.83
C GLY A 96 -12.59 15.01 -22.49
N ILE A 97 -11.34 14.70 -22.11
CA ILE A 97 -10.90 13.37 -21.67
C ILE A 97 -11.61 12.95 -20.39
N LEU A 98 -11.61 13.81 -19.38
CA LEU A 98 -12.22 13.52 -18.08
C LEU A 98 -13.73 13.30 -18.24
N ASN A 99 -14.41 14.17 -18.98
CA ASN A 99 -15.84 14.06 -19.25
C ASN A 99 -16.17 12.75 -19.99
N TRP A 100 -15.37 12.38 -20.99
CA TRP A 100 -15.57 11.14 -21.72
C TRP A 100 -15.37 9.91 -20.82
N LEU A 101 -14.33 9.85 -20.01
CA LEU A 101 -14.07 8.74 -19.10
C LEU A 101 -15.18 8.60 -18.04
N GLN A 102 -15.65 9.70 -17.49
CA GLN A 102 -16.78 9.70 -16.56
C GLN A 102 -18.06 9.15 -17.24
N SER A 103 -18.26 9.45 -18.54
CA SER A 103 -19.42 8.95 -19.31
C SER A 103 -19.47 7.42 -19.49
N ILE A 104 -18.34 6.74 -19.26
CA ILE A 104 -18.23 5.27 -19.25
C ILE A 104 -18.13 4.68 -17.84
N GLY A 105 -18.34 5.50 -16.79
CA GLY A 105 -18.28 5.10 -15.39
C GLY A 105 -16.88 4.97 -14.81
N ALA A 106 -15.89 5.62 -15.42
CA ALA A 106 -14.54 5.73 -14.87
C ALA A 106 -14.44 6.94 -13.91
N GLU A 107 -13.58 6.82 -12.90
CA GLU A 107 -13.38 7.82 -11.86
C GLU A 107 -11.98 8.45 -12.01
N PHE A 108 -11.89 9.79 -11.86
CA PHE A 108 -10.61 10.48 -11.79
C PHE A 108 -9.84 10.06 -10.52
N GLY A 109 -8.52 9.93 -10.64
CA GLY A 109 -7.66 9.47 -9.55
C GLY A 109 -7.64 7.95 -9.36
N ARG A 110 -8.73 7.26 -9.66
CA ARG A 110 -8.85 5.80 -9.54
C ARG A 110 -8.65 5.06 -10.87
N ASN A 111 -9.36 5.47 -11.90
CA ASN A 111 -9.31 4.83 -13.22
C ASN A 111 -8.43 5.58 -14.21
N ILE A 112 -8.19 6.86 -13.99
CA ILE A 112 -7.26 7.67 -14.76
C ILE A 112 -6.33 8.39 -13.80
N ASN A 113 -5.04 8.24 -14.02
CA ASN A 113 -4.00 8.89 -13.22
C ASN A 113 -2.72 9.01 -14.04
N ALA A 114 -1.74 9.74 -13.50
CA ALA A 114 -0.40 9.80 -14.04
C ALA A 114 0.62 9.97 -12.91
N SER A 115 1.88 9.82 -13.21
CA SER A 115 2.98 10.06 -12.28
C SER A 115 4.24 10.48 -13.02
N THR A 116 4.95 11.44 -12.45
CA THR A 116 6.24 11.92 -12.93
C THR A 116 7.31 11.59 -11.90
N GLY A 117 8.39 10.99 -12.36
CA GLY A 117 9.61 10.74 -11.61
C GLY A 117 10.79 11.59 -12.09
N TRP A 118 11.98 11.29 -11.60
CA TRP A 118 13.19 11.92 -12.12
C TRP A 118 13.50 11.52 -13.57
N GLU A 119 13.29 10.25 -13.92
CA GLU A 119 13.73 9.66 -15.19
C GLU A 119 12.58 9.20 -16.08
N GLU A 120 11.37 9.13 -15.54
CA GLU A 120 10.19 8.58 -16.23
C GLU A 120 8.91 9.35 -15.94
N THR A 121 7.96 9.25 -16.87
CA THR A 121 6.56 9.67 -16.70
C THR A 121 5.64 8.56 -17.18
N GLN A 122 4.59 8.28 -16.42
CA GLN A 122 3.61 7.24 -16.72
C GLN A 122 2.20 7.81 -16.72
N TYR A 123 1.40 7.47 -17.74
CA TYR A 123 -0.02 7.79 -17.84
C TYR A 123 -0.81 6.50 -17.81
N MET A 124 -1.85 6.45 -16.98
CA MET A 124 -2.55 5.22 -16.63
C MET A 124 -4.06 5.36 -16.89
N LEU A 125 -4.62 4.38 -17.60
CA LEU A 125 -6.05 4.15 -17.72
C LEU A 125 -6.33 2.76 -17.12
N ASN A 126 -6.74 2.74 -15.85
CA ASN A 126 -6.83 1.52 -15.05
C ASN A 126 -8.26 0.99 -15.02
N ASN A 127 -8.43 -0.32 -15.16
CA ASN A 127 -9.70 -1.01 -14.97
C ASN A 127 -10.85 -0.41 -15.84
N ILE A 128 -10.52 -0.08 -17.07
CA ILE A 128 -11.48 0.55 -18.00
C ILE A 128 -12.50 -0.48 -18.50
N PRO A 129 -13.83 -0.18 -18.44
CA PRO A 129 -14.86 -1.09 -18.88
C PRO A 129 -14.94 -1.18 -20.41
N LEU A 130 -14.95 -2.39 -20.96
CA LEU A 130 -15.05 -2.70 -22.40
C LEU A 130 -16.48 -3.06 -22.84
N GLU A 131 -17.50 -2.39 -22.30
CA GLU A 131 -18.89 -2.66 -22.61
C GLU A 131 -19.29 -2.18 -24.03
N ARG A 132 -18.53 -1.25 -24.61
CA ARG A 132 -18.68 -0.76 -25.98
C ARG A 132 -17.40 -1.03 -26.75
N GLU A 133 -17.50 -1.53 -27.96
CA GLU A 133 -16.36 -1.85 -28.84
C GLU A 133 -15.41 -0.67 -29.10
N THR A 134 -15.95 0.56 -29.08
CA THR A 134 -15.18 1.78 -29.34
C THR A 134 -14.32 2.25 -28.15
N VAL A 135 -14.53 1.73 -26.94
CA VAL A 135 -13.84 2.22 -25.74
C VAL A 135 -12.34 1.99 -25.83
N LEU A 136 -11.90 0.80 -26.26
CA LEU A 136 -10.48 0.49 -26.43
C LEU A 136 -9.82 1.46 -27.43
N ASP A 137 -10.45 1.65 -28.59
CA ASP A 137 -9.93 2.52 -29.65
C ASP A 137 -9.84 3.98 -29.16
N THR A 138 -10.84 4.44 -28.39
CA THR A 138 -10.83 5.79 -27.80
C THR A 138 -9.76 5.93 -26.71
N CYS A 139 -9.54 4.93 -25.84
CA CYS A 139 -8.46 4.92 -24.84
C CYS A 139 -7.09 4.99 -25.52
N LEU A 140 -6.88 4.23 -26.59
CA LEU A 140 -5.64 4.30 -27.38
C LEU A 140 -5.46 5.70 -28.02
N MET A 141 -6.55 6.34 -28.47
CA MET A 141 -6.51 7.72 -28.96
C MET A 141 -6.13 8.72 -27.88
N VAL A 142 -6.64 8.55 -26.64
CA VAL A 142 -6.24 9.38 -25.49
C VAL A 142 -4.73 9.26 -25.25
N LEU A 143 -4.20 8.02 -25.17
CA LEU A 143 -2.77 7.82 -24.96
C LEU A 143 -1.91 8.31 -26.14
N ARG A 144 -2.40 8.18 -27.37
CA ARG A 144 -1.74 8.77 -28.54
C ARG A 144 -1.65 10.30 -28.42
N ASP A 145 -2.73 10.91 -27.97
CA ASP A 145 -2.76 12.36 -27.80
C ASP A 145 -1.81 12.80 -26.68
N TYR A 146 -1.72 12.07 -25.59
CA TYR A 146 -0.69 12.32 -24.56
C TYR A 146 0.73 12.18 -25.11
N ALA A 147 0.96 11.17 -25.97
CA ALA A 147 2.27 10.91 -26.55
C ALA A 147 2.82 12.04 -27.42
N HIS A 148 1.96 12.80 -28.12
CA HIS A 148 2.43 13.78 -29.10
C HIS A 148 1.49 14.96 -29.41
N PHE A 149 0.25 14.97 -28.94
CA PHE A 149 -0.77 15.93 -29.37
C PHE A 149 -1.45 16.71 -28.24
N VAL A 150 -0.72 16.94 -27.14
CA VAL A 150 -1.19 17.81 -26.04
C VAL A 150 -1.18 19.26 -26.54
N SER A 151 -2.28 19.97 -26.32
CA SER A 151 -2.46 21.33 -26.88
C SER A 151 -1.62 22.37 -26.17
N ASN A 152 -1.38 22.22 -24.86
CA ASN A 152 -0.61 23.17 -24.02
C ASN A 152 -1.06 24.62 -24.22
N GLU A 153 -2.37 24.88 -24.30
CA GLU A 153 -2.89 26.24 -24.50
C GLU A 153 -2.52 27.12 -23.29
N THR A 154 -2.04 28.34 -23.57
CA THR A 154 -1.61 29.30 -22.54
C THR A 154 -2.70 29.52 -21.47
N LYS A 155 -3.96 29.60 -21.90
CA LYS A 155 -5.10 29.78 -20.98
C LYS A 155 -5.22 28.61 -19.97
N GLU A 156 -5.03 27.36 -20.42
CA GLU A 156 -5.11 26.18 -19.55
C GLU A 156 -3.84 26.07 -18.68
N ILE A 157 -2.66 26.43 -19.19
CA ILE A 157 -1.44 26.55 -18.42
C ILE A 157 -1.63 27.52 -17.25
N ASP A 158 -2.15 28.72 -17.52
CA ASP A 158 -2.36 29.74 -16.47
C ASP A 158 -3.42 29.31 -15.45
N ALA A 159 -4.43 28.57 -15.87
CA ALA A 159 -5.44 28.00 -14.99
C ALA A 159 -4.87 26.88 -14.08
N GLU A 160 -3.87 26.12 -14.56
CA GLU A 160 -3.29 25.01 -13.81
C GLU A 160 -2.18 25.42 -12.82
N ARG A 161 -1.52 26.58 -13.02
CA ARG A 161 -0.46 27.08 -12.13
C ARG A 161 -0.87 27.09 -10.64
N PRO A 162 -2.02 27.65 -10.26
CA PRO A 162 -2.44 27.66 -8.86
C PRO A 162 -2.74 26.25 -8.32
N VAL A 163 -3.17 25.30 -9.16
CA VAL A 163 -3.44 23.92 -8.77
C VAL A 163 -2.13 23.21 -8.38
N ILE A 164 -1.11 23.29 -9.24
CA ILE A 164 0.21 22.68 -8.98
C ILE A 164 0.92 23.37 -7.81
N ARG A 165 0.80 24.70 -7.68
CA ARG A 165 1.30 25.40 -6.48
C ARG A 165 0.65 24.89 -5.21
N GLU A 166 -0.66 24.65 -5.22
CA GLU A 166 -1.37 24.11 -4.07
C GLU A 166 -0.95 22.68 -3.74
N GLU A 167 -0.77 21.84 -4.74
CA GLU A 167 -0.24 20.48 -4.56
C GLU A 167 1.14 20.50 -3.91
N ARG A 168 2.06 21.36 -4.43
CA ARG A 168 3.38 21.55 -3.84
C ARG A 168 3.31 21.99 -2.38
N ARG A 169 2.41 22.91 -2.06
CA ARG A 169 2.20 23.40 -0.69
C ARG A 169 1.75 22.26 0.24
N GLN A 170 0.81 21.44 -0.21
CA GLN A 170 0.27 20.34 0.60
C GLN A 170 1.26 19.20 0.80
N ARG A 171 2.11 18.93 -0.18
CA ARG A 171 3.12 17.85 -0.10
C ARG A 171 4.36 18.23 0.72
N ARG A 172 4.67 19.52 0.88
CA ARG A 172 5.94 19.99 1.46
C ARG A 172 5.90 20.07 2.97
N ASP A 173 5.69 18.91 3.63
CA ASP A 173 5.83 18.74 5.07
C ASP A 173 7.30 18.68 5.52
N GLY A 174 7.54 18.54 6.83
CA GLY A 174 8.89 18.46 7.40
C GLY A 174 9.72 17.28 6.86
N SER A 175 9.06 16.16 6.57
CA SER A 175 9.73 14.98 5.99
C SER A 175 10.20 15.24 4.55
N TRP A 176 9.35 15.89 3.76
CA TRP A 176 9.69 16.30 2.41
C TRP A 176 10.85 17.33 2.39
N ARG A 177 10.79 18.37 3.24
CA ARG A 177 11.86 19.37 3.36
C ARG A 177 13.18 18.74 3.76
N ALA A 178 13.17 17.80 4.69
CA ALA A 178 14.36 17.09 5.11
C ALA A 178 14.90 16.16 4.01
N THR A 179 14.03 15.59 3.17
CA THR A 179 14.44 14.79 2.01
C THR A 179 15.11 15.69 0.98
N GLU A 180 14.51 16.82 0.59
CA GLU A 180 15.13 17.81 -0.31
C GLU A 180 16.52 18.24 0.22
N ALA A 181 16.62 18.57 1.51
CA ALA A 181 17.87 18.97 2.15
C ALA A 181 18.92 17.84 2.19
N SER A 182 18.52 16.59 2.07
CA SER A 182 19.44 15.45 2.05
C SER A 182 20.04 15.15 0.68
N LEU A 183 19.41 15.56 -0.42
CA LEU A 183 19.86 15.27 -1.79
C LEU A 183 21.33 15.66 -2.05
N PRO A 184 21.83 16.84 -1.64
CA PRO A 184 23.23 17.21 -1.87
C PRO A 184 24.25 16.30 -1.16
N TYR A 185 23.87 15.68 -0.04
CA TYR A 185 24.75 14.74 0.66
C TYR A 185 24.87 13.42 -0.11
N PHE A 186 23.79 12.93 -0.72
CA PHE A 186 23.79 11.70 -1.50
C PHE A 186 24.34 11.90 -2.91
N PHE A 187 23.98 13.01 -3.56
CA PHE A 187 24.19 13.20 -5.00
C PHE A 187 25.22 14.27 -5.36
N GLY A 188 25.84 14.93 -4.34
CA GLY A 188 26.89 15.91 -4.55
C GLY A 188 26.48 17.05 -5.48
N ASP A 189 27.34 17.38 -6.43
CA ASP A 189 27.10 18.45 -7.42
C ASP A 189 26.36 17.97 -8.68
N THR A 190 25.77 16.77 -8.67
CA THR A 190 24.99 16.29 -9.80
C THR A 190 23.61 16.94 -9.85
N LYS A 191 22.96 16.85 -10.99
CA LYS A 191 21.61 17.42 -11.19
C LYS A 191 20.56 16.85 -10.22
N TYR A 192 20.70 15.61 -9.77
CA TYR A 192 19.79 14.99 -8.78
C TYR A 192 19.77 15.74 -7.45
N SER A 193 20.83 16.47 -7.10
CA SER A 193 20.91 17.21 -5.83
C SER A 193 19.99 18.45 -5.77
N THR A 194 19.55 18.94 -6.92
CA THR A 194 18.74 20.16 -7.04
C THR A 194 17.40 19.95 -7.76
N CYS A 195 17.20 18.79 -8.38
CA CYS A 195 15.99 18.47 -9.12
C CYS A 195 14.85 18.08 -8.16
N THR A 196 13.86 18.95 -8.01
CA THR A 196 12.65 18.70 -7.24
C THR A 196 11.50 18.47 -8.21
N ILE A 197 11.10 17.28 -8.47
CA ILE A 197 10.15 16.86 -9.52
C ILE A 197 9.00 17.83 -9.76
N ILE A 198 8.43 18.41 -8.70
CA ILE A 198 7.33 19.37 -8.79
C ILE A 198 7.78 20.80 -9.15
N GLY A 199 9.07 21.10 -9.04
CA GLY A 199 9.67 22.41 -9.34
C GLY A 199 9.52 23.45 -8.22
N SER A 200 10.16 24.60 -8.43
CA SER A 200 10.06 25.76 -7.54
C SER A 200 8.75 26.53 -7.75
N GLU A 201 8.25 27.16 -6.69
CA GLU A 201 7.04 27.99 -6.79
C GLU A 201 7.25 29.17 -7.77
N GLU A 202 8.43 29.76 -7.78
CA GLU A 202 8.78 30.85 -8.69
C GLU A 202 8.64 30.41 -10.15
N ASN A 203 9.19 29.24 -10.49
CA ASN A 203 9.09 28.74 -11.87
C ASN A 203 7.66 28.33 -12.22
N ILE A 204 6.97 27.57 -11.36
CA ILE A 204 5.56 27.15 -11.57
C ILE A 204 4.69 28.37 -11.93
N MET A 205 4.83 29.47 -11.20
CA MET A 205 4.00 30.66 -11.36
C MET A 205 4.46 31.58 -12.50
N GLY A 206 5.70 31.47 -12.97
CA GLY A 206 6.32 32.45 -13.86
C GLY A 206 6.93 31.93 -15.17
N PHE A 207 7.02 30.63 -15.43
CA PHE A 207 7.65 30.12 -16.64
C PHE A 207 6.91 30.57 -17.90
N ASP A 208 7.68 30.80 -19.00
CA ASP A 208 7.11 31.09 -20.32
C ASP A 208 6.42 29.84 -20.88
N PRO A 209 5.14 29.88 -21.27
CA PRO A 209 4.47 28.76 -21.93
C PRO A 209 5.27 28.11 -23.06
N GLN A 210 6.09 28.87 -23.76
CA GLN A 210 6.98 28.36 -24.80
C GLN A 210 8.00 27.34 -24.25
N SER A 211 8.45 27.47 -22.98
CA SER A 211 9.37 26.52 -22.35
C SER A 211 8.73 25.16 -22.20
N LEU A 212 7.43 25.10 -21.88
CA LEU A 212 6.67 23.85 -21.81
C LEU A 212 6.51 23.20 -23.20
N HIS A 213 6.17 23.99 -24.23
CA HIS A 213 6.14 23.50 -25.61
C HIS A 213 7.50 22.97 -26.07
N ASN A 214 8.58 23.64 -25.68
CA ASN A 214 9.95 23.22 -26.01
C ASN A 214 10.30 21.89 -25.32
N PHE A 215 9.94 21.71 -24.02
CA PHE A 215 10.14 20.48 -23.29
C PHE A 215 9.38 19.33 -23.97
N TYR A 216 8.09 19.52 -24.23
CA TYR A 216 7.23 18.53 -24.85
C TYR A 216 7.74 18.13 -26.25
N SER A 217 7.99 19.08 -27.12
CA SER A 217 8.46 18.81 -28.47
C SER A 217 9.85 18.17 -28.52
N THR A 218 10.70 18.42 -27.52
CA THR A 218 12.06 17.88 -27.47
C THR A 218 12.04 16.42 -27.02
N TRP A 219 11.25 16.07 -26.02
CA TRP A 219 11.37 14.83 -25.29
C TRP A 219 10.26 13.82 -25.57
N TYR A 220 9.02 14.26 -25.93
CA TYR A 220 7.90 13.37 -26.18
C TYR A 220 7.89 12.92 -27.66
N HIS A 221 8.59 11.82 -27.90
CA HIS A 221 8.64 11.18 -29.22
C HIS A 221 8.67 9.65 -29.11
N PRO A 222 8.20 8.93 -30.16
CA PRO A 222 7.86 7.50 -30.07
C PRO A 222 8.97 6.57 -29.59
N ASP A 223 10.22 6.83 -29.91
CA ASP A 223 11.36 5.99 -29.50
C ASP A 223 11.71 6.10 -28.00
N MET A 224 11.15 7.10 -27.31
CA MET A 224 11.21 7.23 -25.84
C MET A 224 9.97 6.67 -25.15
N GLN A 225 9.04 6.04 -25.90
CA GLN A 225 7.73 5.71 -25.37
C GLN A 225 7.35 4.25 -25.61
N ALA A 226 6.54 3.72 -24.69
CA ALA A 226 5.90 2.43 -24.85
C ALA A 226 4.41 2.49 -24.48
N VAL A 227 3.61 1.70 -25.18
CA VAL A 227 2.21 1.45 -24.85
C VAL A 227 2.07 0.03 -24.29
N VAL A 228 1.47 -0.09 -23.12
CA VAL A 228 1.18 -1.39 -22.47
C VAL A 228 -0.34 -1.56 -22.42
N VAL A 229 -0.84 -2.69 -22.95
CA VAL A 229 -2.27 -3.02 -22.96
C VAL A 229 -2.47 -4.42 -22.41
N VAL A 230 -3.17 -4.54 -21.29
CA VAL A 230 -3.45 -5.83 -20.63
C VAL A 230 -4.94 -5.92 -20.29
N GLY A 231 -5.64 -6.91 -20.77
CA GLY A 231 -7.06 -7.05 -20.45
C GLY A 231 -7.80 -8.05 -21.33
N ASP A 232 -9.11 -8.02 -21.24
CA ASP A 232 -10.01 -8.85 -22.01
C ASP A 232 -10.16 -8.28 -23.45
N ILE A 233 -9.08 -8.42 -24.23
CA ILE A 233 -8.93 -7.82 -25.56
C ILE A 233 -8.47 -8.86 -26.58
N ASP A 234 -8.76 -8.62 -27.85
CA ASP A 234 -8.16 -9.35 -28.96
C ASP A 234 -6.77 -8.76 -29.28
N VAL A 235 -5.73 -9.61 -29.15
CA VAL A 235 -4.33 -9.19 -29.28
C VAL A 235 -4.01 -8.68 -30.68
N ASP A 236 -4.46 -9.38 -31.74
CA ASP A 236 -4.11 -9.02 -33.12
C ASP A 236 -4.87 -7.76 -33.57
N ARG A 237 -6.15 -7.62 -33.17
CA ARG A 237 -6.91 -6.39 -33.38
C ARG A 237 -6.26 -5.20 -32.63
N THR A 238 -5.86 -5.41 -31.39
CA THR A 238 -5.22 -4.35 -30.59
C THR A 238 -3.90 -3.92 -31.20
N GLU A 239 -3.08 -4.85 -31.68
CA GLU A 239 -1.83 -4.54 -32.39
C GLU A 239 -2.09 -3.71 -33.65
N ALA A 240 -3.07 -4.13 -34.46
CA ALA A 240 -3.45 -3.39 -35.65
C ALA A 240 -3.93 -1.96 -35.30
N LYS A 241 -4.68 -1.79 -34.21
CA LYS A 241 -5.12 -0.48 -33.75
C LYS A 241 -3.98 0.39 -33.20
N ILE A 242 -3.04 -0.18 -32.47
CA ILE A 242 -1.84 0.55 -32.06
C ILE A 242 -1.05 1.02 -33.28
N ALA A 243 -0.88 0.16 -34.30
CA ALA A 243 -0.20 0.55 -35.54
C ALA A 243 -0.95 1.66 -36.32
N GLU A 244 -2.27 1.59 -36.39
CA GLU A 244 -3.13 2.60 -37.02
C GLU A 244 -3.05 3.94 -36.27
N ILE A 245 -3.23 3.93 -34.95
CA ILE A 245 -3.41 5.11 -34.12
C ILE A 245 -2.07 5.81 -33.83
N PHE A 246 -1.03 5.05 -33.43
CA PHE A 246 0.28 5.63 -33.06
C PHE A 246 1.24 5.71 -34.26
N GLY A 247 1.00 4.96 -35.34
CA GLY A 247 1.85 5.01 -36.55
C GLY A 247 1.85 6.36 -37.26
N VAL A 248 0.86 7.22 -36.99
CA VAL A 248 0.79 8.58 -37.54
C VAL A 248 1.74 9.56 -36.86
N ILE A 249 2.21 9.23 -35.65
CA ILE A 249 3.17 10.07 -34.93
C ILE A 249 4.50 10.06 -35.70
N PRO A 250 5.05 11.23 -36.05
CA PRO A 250 6.27 11.26 -36.85
C PRO A 250 7.46 10.74 -36.05
N LYS A 251 8.35 10.01 -36.72
CA LYS A 251 9.65 9.66 -36.14
C LYS A 251 10.45 10.94 -35.92
N LYS A 252 11.05 11.06 -34.71
CA LYS A 252 11.92 12.20 -34.39
C LYS A 252 13.21 12.13 -35.20
N GLU A 253 13.47 13.13 -36.00
CA GLU A 253 14.76 13.28 -36.67
C GLU A 253 15.76 13.94 -35.72
N ASN A 254 16.93 13.31 -35.53
CA ASN A 254 17.98 13.80 -34.64
C ASN A 254 17.49 14.10 -33.20
N PRO A 255 17.00 13.08 -32.47
CA PRO A 255 16.53 13.29 -31.10
C PRO A 255 17.66 13.82 -30.21
N ALA A 256 17.31 14.67 -29.25
CA ALA A 256 18.25 15.12 -28.23
C ALA A 256 18.73 13.90 -27.41
N PRO A 257 20.04 13.78 -27.17
CA PRO A 257 20.51 12.68 -26.30
C PRO A 257 20.06 12.91 -24.86
N LYS A 258 19.65 11.84 -24.17
CA LYS A 258 19.43 11.91 -22.71
C LYS A 258 20.71 12.37 -22.01
N ALA A 259 20.54 13.19 -20.99
CA ALA A 259 21.66 13.61 -20.16
C ALA A 259 22.24 12.40 -19.41
N VAL A 260 23.53 12.16 -19.57
CA VAL A 260 24.26 11.15 -18.77
C VAL A 260 24.71 11.83 -17.48
N ILE A 261 24.09 11.46 -16.37
CA ILE A 261 24.46 12.00 -15.07
C ILE A 261 25.59 11.12 -14.51
N PRO A 262 26.75 11.72 -14.15
CA PRO A 262 27.85 10.95 -13.61
C PRO A 262 27.52 10.40 -12.23
N PHE A 263 28.07 9.24 -11.90
CA PHE A 263 27.96 8.64 -10.57
C PHE A 263 28.51 9.63 -9.50
N PRO A 264 27.73 9.92 -8.43
CA PRO A 264 28.10 10.90 -7.39
C PRO A 264 29.10 10.32 -6.38
N ALA A 265 30.33 10.08 -6.79
CA ALA A 265 31.36 9.47 -5.96
C ALA A 265 31.86 10.43 -4.86
N ASN A 266 32.14 9.86 -3.68
CA ASN A 266 32.83 10.54 -2.59
C ASN A 266 33.97 9.67 -2.05
N LYS A 267 35.13 10.30 -1.78
CA LYS A 267 36.34 9.59 -1.28
C LYS A 267 36.29 9.33 0.22
N GLU A 268 35.70 10.24 0.96
CA GLU A 268 35.54 10.17 2.42
C GLU A 268 34.06 10.03 2.76
N THR A 269 33.74 9.48 3.92
CA THR A 269 32.36 9.41 4.42
C THR A 269 31.79 10.83 4.53
N VAL A 270 30.67 11.07 3.86
CA VAL A 270 29.92 12.32 3.95
C VAL A 270 28.93 12.22 5.10
N ILE A 271 28.94 13.17 6.04
CA ILE A 271 28.00 13.21 7.16
C ILE A 271 27.13 14.46 7.04
N GLY A 272 25.81 14.26 6.93
CA GLY A 272 24.77 15.29 6.90
C GLY A 272 24.02 15.37 8.24
N ILE A 273 23.75 16.57 8.71
CA ILE A 273 22.86 16.84 9.83
C ILE A 273 21.75 17.75 9.36
N ILE A 274 20.52 17.30 9.46
CA ILE A 274 19.34 18.03 9.02
C ILE A 274 18.36 18.11 10.20
N THR A 275 17.84 19.29 10.46
CA THR A 275 16.80 19.51 11.47
C THR A 275 15.60 20.23 10.83
N ASP A 276 14.40 19.89 11.31
CA ASP A 276 13.16 20.54 10.87
C ASP A 276 12.17 20.55 12.04
N PRO A 277 11.40 21.65 12.25
CA PRO A 277 10.49 21.78 13.38
C PRO A 277 9.33 20.76 13.37
N GLU A 278 8.93 20.27 12.21
CA GLU A 278 7.87 19.24 12.09
C GLU A 278 8.39 17.81 12.28
N ILE A 279 9.70 17.59 12.22
CA ILE A 279 10.26 16.28 12.54
C ILE A 279 10.21 16.06 14.05
N VAL A 280 9.57 15.00 14.49
CA VAL A 280 9.43 14.65 15.91
C VAL A 280 10.30 13.44 16.29
N VAL A 281 10.41 12.44 15.40
CA VAL A 281 11.24 11.26 15.64
C VAL A 281 12.54 11.40 14.87
N PRO A 282 13.70 11.39 15.58
CA PRO A 282 14.98 11.44 14.90
C PRO A 282 15.24 10.15 14.13
N SER A 283 15.90 10.27 12.98
CA SER A 283 16.27 9.14 12.14
C SER A 283 17.70 9.26 11.62
N VAL A 284 18.25 8.16 11.20
CA VAL A 284 19.54 8.10 10.50
C VAL A 284 19.41 7.19 9.27
N GLU A 285 20.06 7.60 8.20
CA GLU A 285 20.23 6.84 6.97
C GLU A 285 21.72 6.70 6.68
N ILE A 286 22.20 5.48 6.45
CA ILE A 286 23.59 5.15 6.16
C ILE A 286 23.61 4.38 4.84
N ALA A 287 24.10 5.00 3.77
CA ALA A 287 24.13 4.43 2.45
C ALA A 287 25.57 4.28 1.91
N TRP A 288 25.86 3.13 1.35
CA TRP A 288 27.08 2.88 0.57
C TRP A 288 26.68 2.79 -0.89
N LYS A 289 26.98 3.84 -1.65
CA LYS A 289 26.61 4.00 -3.05
C LYS A 289 27.53 3.19 -3.96
N SER A 290 26.96 2.63 -5.01
CA SER A 290 27.69 1.95 -6.09
C SER A 290 27.05 2.26 -7.44
N GLU A 291 27.80 2.06 -8.52
CA GLU A 291 27.23 2.06 -9.87
C GLU A 291 26.32 0.85 -10.03
N PRO A 292 25.09 0.99 -10.55
CA PRO A 292 24.21 -0.14 -10.82
C PRO A 292 24.81 -1.07 -11.90
N ALA A 293 24.26 -2.26 -12.00
CA ALA A 293 24.63 -3.16 -13.11
C ALA A 293 24.22 -2.53 -14.45
N PRO A 294 25.01 -2.75 -15.52
CA PRO A 294 24.59 -2.32 -16.87
C PRO A 294 23.20 -2.90 -17.22
N GLU A 295 22.31 -2.08 -17.73
CA GLU A 295 20.93 -2.45 -18.12
C GLU A 295 20.88 -3.73 -18.98
N ALA A 296 21.84 -3.91 -19.90
CA ALA A 296 21.93 -5.08 -20.76
C ALA A 296 22.02 -6.43 -20.00
N ILE A 297 22.37 -6.41 -18.70
CA ILE A 297 22.50 -7.62 -17.87
C ILE A 297 21.21 -7.92 -17.13
N ASN A 298 20.35 -6.96 -16.86
CA ASN A 298 19.16 -7.13 -16.04
C ASN A 298 18.27 -8.30 -16.55
N ASN A 299 18.10 -8.40 -17.87
CA ASN A 299 17.31 -9.47 -18.50
C ASN A 299 18.16 -10.71 -18.84
N THR A 300 18.99 -11.16 -17.91
CA THR A 300 19.85 -12.37 -18.09
C THR A 300 19.86 -13.21 -16.81
N VAL A 301 20.34 -14.45 -16.90
CA VAL A 301 20.54 -15.30 -15.72
C VAL A 301 21.50 -14.65 -14.71
N ALA A 302 22.56 -13.99 -15.19
CA ALA A 302 23.52 -13.27 -14.34
C ALA A 302 22.85 -12.11 -13.59
N GLY A 303 22.01 -11.33 -14.25
CA GLY A 303 21.22 -10.27 -13.61
C GLY A 303 20.25 -10.84 -12.58
N GLN A 304 19.53 -11.91 -12.91
CA GLN A 304 18.62 -12.54 -11.95
C GLN A 304 19.38 -13.11 -10.74
N MET A 305 20.57 -13.67 -10.92
CA MET A 305 21.38 -14.13 -9.80
C MET A 305 21.74 -12.99 -8.83
N GLN A 306 22.04 -11.80 -9.35
CA GLN A 306 22.26 -10.61 -8.51
C GLN A 306 20.98 -10.22 -7.73
N VAL A 307 19.83 -10.22 -8.39
CA VAL A 307 18.53 -9.95 -7.74
C VAL A 307 18.27 -10.94 -6.60
N TYR A 308 18.54 -12.24 -6.81
CA TYR A 308 18.35 -13.24 -5.75
C TYR A 308 19.33 -13.06 -4.59
N ILE A 309 20.60 -12.71 -4.84
CA ILE A 309 21.57 -12.42 -3.78
C ILE A 309 21.10 -11.21 -2.94
N LYS A 310 20.71 -10.12 -3.60
CA LYS A 310 20.15 -8.93 -2.91
C LYS A 310 18.95 -9.32 -2.04
N ARG A 311 18.01 -10.09 -2.59
CA ARG A 311 16.80 -10.55 -1.84
C ARG A 311 17.16 -11.41 -0.63
N LEU A 312 18.14 -12.32 -0.74
CA LEU A 312 18.61 -13.14 0.37
C LEU A 312 19.23 -12.28 1.47
N ILE A 313 20.12 -11.37 1.12
CA ILE A 313 20.77 -10.45 2.07
C ILE A 313 19.72 -9.57 2.75
N ASN A 314 18.83 -8.95 1.99
CA ASN A 314 17.76 -8.09 2.52
C ASN A 314 16.85 -8.86 3.50
N PHE A 315 16.49 -10.10 3.18
CA PHE A 315 15.68 -10.95 4.04
C PHE A 315 16.39 -11.24 5.37
N ILE A 316 17.63 -11.69 5.32
CA ILE A 316 18.40 -12.04 6.52
C ILE A 316 18.62 -10.83 7.42
N MET A 317 18.97 -9.68 6.83
CA MET A 317 19.17 -8.45 7.61
C MET A 317 17.85 -7.95 8.23
N SER A 318 16.74 -8.10 7.53
CA SER A 318 15.42 -7.81 8.10
C SER A 318 15.11 -8.70 9.31
N GLU A 319 15.44 -10.01 9.27
CA GLU A 319 15.31 -10.89 10.44
C GLU A 319 16.18 -10.42 11.61
N ARG A 320 17.45 -10.08 11.37
CA ARG A 320 18.38 -9.60 12.40
C ARG A 320 17.90 -8.31 13.07
N PHE A 321 17.44 -7.34 12.29
CA PHE A 321 16.87 -6.11 12.86
C PHE A 321 15.56 -6.36 13.61
N ASN A 322 14.71 -7.26 13.12
CA ASN A 322 13.50 -7.66 13.85
C ASN A 322 13.81 -8.29 15.22
N ASP A 323 14.85 -9.10 15.31
CA ASP A 323 15.30 -9.68 16.59
C ASP A 323 15.75 -8.58 17.57
N LEU A 324 16.54 -7.61 17.11
CA LEU A 324 16.97 -6.46 17.92
C LEU A 324 15.78 -5.61 18.39
N MET A 325 14.83 -5.35 17.48
CA MET A 325 13.63 -4.56 17.79
C MET A 325 12.64 -5.26 18.72
N SER A 326 12.71 -6.57 18.82
CA SER A 326 11.82 -7.37 19.68
C SER A 326 12.31 -7.50 21.12
N SER A 327 13.50 -7.00 21.43
CA SER A 327 14.08 -7.02 22.79
C SER A 327 13.55 -5.86 23.65
N ALA A 328 13.45 -6.06 24.97
CA ALA A 328 13.08 -5.00 25.92
C ALA A 328 14.02 -3.78 25.87
N ASN A 329 15.27 -4.03 25.56
CA ASN A 329 16.30 -2.99 25.44
C ASN A 329 16.61 -2.65 23.98
N ALA A 330 15.62 -2.73 23.09
CA ALA A 330 15.80 -2.37 21.69
C ALA A 330 16.54 -1.01 21.57
N PRO A 331 17.65 -0.94 20.82
CA PRO A 331 18.46 0.28 20.76
C PRO A 331 17.83 1.40 19.96
N PHE A 332 16.86 1.08 19.11
CA PHE A 332 16.13 2.00 18.21
C PHE A 332 14.65 1.62 18.16
N ILE A 333 13.82 2.50 17.58
CA ILE A 333 12.38 2.28 17.40
C ILE A 333 12.13 1.32 16.23
N SER A 334 12.80 1.57 15.10
CA SER A 334 12.80 0.73 13.93
C SER A 334 14.15 0.76 13.24
N ALA A 335 14.47 -0.31 12.50
CA ALA A 335 15.60 -0.35 11.59
C ALA A 335 15.28 -1.23 10.38
N ASN A 336 15.85 -0.87 9.25
CA ASN A 336 15.75 -1.61 8.00
C ASN A 336 17.10 -1.61 7.29
N PHE A 337 17.32 -2.62 6.44
CA PHE A 337 18.44 -2.69 5.53
C PHE A 337 17.95 -3.20 4.17
N GLY A 338 18.50 -2.63 3.11
CA GLY A 338 18.24 -3.09 1.77
C GLY A 338 19.34 -2.75 0.79
N ILE A 339 19.41 -3.50 -0.29
CA ILE A 339 20.23 -3.20 -1.45
C ILE A 339 19.23 -2.90 -2.56
N TRP A 340 19.17 -1.65 -3.00
CA TRP A 340 18.24 -1.14 -4.00
C TRP A 340 18.79 0.04 -4.78
N ASP A 341 18.11 0.38 -5.86
CA ASP A 341 18.45 1.54 -6.67
C ASP A 341 17.93 2.82 -5.98
N LEU A 342 18.83 3.75 -5.62
CA LEU A 342 18.46 5.07 -5.11
C LEU A 342 17.98 5.98 -6.25
N ILE A 343 18.71 5.94 -7.36
CA ILE A 343 18.33 6.50 -8.64
C ILE A 343 18.64 5.46 -9.69
N TYR A 344 17.63 5.04 -10.34
CA TYR A 344 17.50 3.91 -11.20
C TYR A 344 18.66 3.65 -12.17
N GLU A 345 18.99 4.61 -13.02
CA GLU A 345 20.04 4.43 -14.02
C GLU A 345 21.45 4.75 -13.48
N THR A 346 21.58 5.38 -12.32
CA THR A 346 22.82 6.03 -11.89
C THR A 346 23.37 5.53 -10.55
N VAL A 347 22.52 5.22 -9.56
CA VAL A 347 22.98 4.93 -8.19
C VAL A 347 22.22 3.79 -7.55
N GLU A 348 22.94 2.70 -7.29
CA GLU A 348 22.53 1.66 -6.36
C GLU A 348 23.15 1.92 -4.97
N ALA A 349 22.50 1.51 -3.90
CA ALA A 349 23.07 1.56 -2.57
C ALA A 349 22.76 0.33 -1.72
N ALA A 350 23.74 -0.05 -0.88
CA ALA A 350 23.47 -0.80 0.33
C ALA A 350 23.10 0.21 1.42
N ASP A 351 21.84 0.24 1.82
CA ASP A 351 21.25 1.29 2.63
C ASP A 351 20.67 0.75 3.93
N ALA A 352 21.00 1.41 5.04
CA ALA A 352 20.47 1.10 6.37
C ALA A 352 19.81 2.34 6.97
N THR A 353 18.54 2.23 7.31
CA THR A 353 17.76 3.30 7.92
C THR A 353 17.30 2.92 9.32
N SER A 354 17.21 3.89 10.22
CA SER A 354 16.69 3.68 11.58
C SER A 354 15.95 4.90 12.10
N ASN A 355 14.78 4.67 12.71
CA ASN A 355 14.13 5.63 13.60
C ASN A 355 14.73 5.46 15.01
N LEU A 356 15.29 6.53 15.54
CA LEU A 356 16.08 6.52 16.76
C LEU A 356 15.21 6.89 17.98
N LYS A 357 15.61 6.42 19.15
CA LYS A 357 15.04 6.89 20.41
C LYS A 357 15.63 8.25 20.75
N ALA A 358 14.79 9.23 21.09
CA ALA A 358 15.20 10.59 21.39
C ALA A 358 16.21 10.70 22.58
N ASP A 359 16.13 9.76 23.52
CA ASP A 359 17.01 9.66 24.68
C ASP A 359 18.27 8.82 24.43
N ASN A 360 18.43 8.19 23.26
CA ASN A 360 19.56 7.31 22.94
C ASN A 360 19.99 7.37 21.46
N ILE A 361 20.10 8.55 20.88
CA ILE A 361 20.42 8.75 19.44
C ILE A 361 21.72 8.07 19.05
N LEU A 362 22.84 8.39 19.72
CA LEU A 362 24.15 7.83 19.39
C LEU A 362 24.23 6.32 19.63
N GLY A 363 23.54 5.80 20.68
CA GLY A 363 23.48 4.36 20.94
C GLY A 363 22.67 3.61 19.87
N GLY A 364 21.63 4.24 19.31
CA GLY A 364 20.89 3.70 18.17
C GLY A 364 21.73 3.62 16.89
N ILE A 365 22.51 4.67 16.59
CA ILE A 365 23.45 4.70 15.47
C ILE A 365 24.57 3.64 15.68
N GLU A 366 25.09 3.51 16.89
CA GLU A 366 26.08 2.49 17.25
C GLU A 366 25.56 1.08 16.99
N ALA A 367 24.33 0.79 17.41
CA ALA A 367 23.73 -0.52 17.24
C ALA A 367 23.44 -0.84 15.75
N LEU A 368 22.94 0.15 15.00
CA LEU A 368 22.71 0.01 13.55
C LEU A 368 24.02 -0.31 12.83
N TYR A 369 25.06 0.50 13.08
CA TYR A 369 26.36 0.30 12.44
C TYR A 369 27.05 -0.99 12.89
N THR A 370 26.84 -1.41 14.14
CA THR A 370 27.37 -2.69 14.67
C THR A 370 26.84 -3.88 13.89
N GLU A 371 25.55 -3.89 13.52
CA GLU A 371 24.97 -5.00 12.79
C GLU A 371 25.44 -5.05 11.33
N ILE A 372 25.64 -3.89 10.71
CA ILE A 372 26.26 -3.77 9.39
C ILE A 372 27.71 -4.28 9.43
N GLU A 373 28.49 -3.85 10.42
CA GLU A 373 29.86 -4.28 10.59
C GLU A 373 29.97 -5.77 10.93
N ARG A 374 29.01 -6.33 11.65
CA ARG A 374 28.88 -7.77 11.88
C ARG A 374 28.69 -8.53 10.58
N MET A 375 27.76 -8.08 9.73
CA MET A 375 27.55 -8.65 8.39
C MET A 375 28.81 -8.57 7.54
N ARG A 376 29.47 -7.42 7.51
CA ARG A 376 30.74 -7.22 6.76
C ARG A 376 31.85 -8.18 7.18
N ARG A 377 32.02 -8.42 8.50
CA ARG A 377 33.12 -9.24 9.05
C ARG A 377 32.85 -10.74 9.00
N PHE A 378 31.60 -11.13 9.27
CA PHE A 378 31.27 -12.54 9.52
C PHE A 378 30.25 -13.10 8.55
N GLY A 379 29.62 -12.25 7.75
CA GLY A 379 28.59 -12.65 6.79
C GLY A 379 27.36 -13.26 7.48
N PHE A 380 26.90 -14.37 6.92
CA PHE A 380 25.68 -15.07 7.29
C PHE A 380 25.99 -16.55 7.60
N ASN A 381 25.19 -17.15 8.51
CA ASN A 381 25.27 -18.58 8.79
C ASN A 381 24.33 -19.40 7.90
N GLN A 382 24.43 -20.73 7.99
CA GLN A 382 23.67 -21.64 7.10
C GLN A 382 22.16 -21.59 7.41
N GLU A 383 21.78 -21.50 8.65
CA GLU A 383 20.37 -21.47 9.07
C GLU A 383 19.66 -20.19 8.60
N GLU A 384 20.32 -19.04 8.63
CA GLU A 384 19.83 -17.79 8.05
C GLU A 384 19.61 -17.92 6.55
N LEU A 385 20.61 -18.51 5.84
CA LEU A 385 20.49 -18.72 4.39
C LEU A 385 19.36 -19.69 4.05
N ASP A 386 19.21 -20.78 4.79
CA ASP A 386 18.17 -21.78 4.53
C ASP A 386 16.76 -21.20 4.72
N ARG A 387 16.55 -20.41 5.76
CA ARG A 387 15.27 -19.69 5.97
C ARG A 387 14.99 -18.69 4.84
N ALA A 388 15.99 -17.91 4.44
CA ALA A 388 15.86 -16.95 3.35
C ALA A 388 15.51 -17.63 2.02
N LYS A 389 16.21 -18.73 1.68
CA LYS A 389 15.92 -19.55 0.50
C LYS A 389 14.50 -20.13 0.55
N ALA A 390 14.10 -20.69 1.70
CA ALA A 390 12.76 -21.23 1.87
C ALA A 390 11.68 -20.16 1.66
N SER A 391 11.89 -18.94 2.17
CA SER A 391 10.97 -17.81 1.99
C SER A 391 10.84 -17.38 0.53
N ILE A 392 11.96 -17.24 -0.18
CA ILE A 392 11.96 -16.87 -1.61
C ILE A 392 11.31 -17.99 -2.44
N LEU A 393 11.67 -19.25 -2.21
CA LEU A 393 11.11 -20.39 -2.93
C LEU A 393 9.58 -20.47 -2.75
N SER A 394 9.09 -20.32 -1.52
CA SER A 394 7.64 -20.32 -1.23
C SER A 394 6.88 -19.22 -1.99
N ARG A 395 7.47 -18.03 -2.15
CA ARG A 395 6.87 -16.95 -2.95
C ARG A 395 6.80 -17.32 -4.44
N LEU A 396 7.86 -17.93 -4.99
CA LEU A 396 7.89 -18.37 -6.38
C LEU A 396 6.87 -19.50 -6.64
N GLU A 397 6.78 -20.47 -5.73
CA GLU A 397 5.78 -21.54 -5.80
C GLU A 397 4.35 -20.96 -5.78
N THR A 398 4.07 -20.06 -4.83
CA THR A 398 2.78 -19.39 -4.75
C THR A 398 2.46 -18.57 -6.01
N ALA A 399 3.45 -17.89 -6.59
CA ALA A 399 3.28 -17.15 -7.84
C ALA A 399 2.97 -18.08 -9.02
N ALA A 400 3.65 -19.23 -9.10
CA ALA A 400 3.43 -20.24 -10.14
C ALA A 400 2.05 -20.89 -10.02
N GLU A 401 1.59 -21.22 -8.82
CA GLU A 401 0.23 -21.75 -8.55
C GLU A 401 -0.87 -20.73 -8.93
N LYS A 402 -0.64 -19.45 -8.68
CA LYS A 402 -1.57 -18.35 -8.99
C LYS A 402 -1.47 -17.83 -10.43
N ALA A 403 -0.60 -18.41 -11.27
CA ALA A 403 -0.32 -17.89 -12.61
C ALA A 403 -1.57 -17.61 -13.45
N ASP A 404 -2.54 -18.54 -13.42
CA ASP A 404 -3.76 -18.49 -14.23
C ASP A 404 -4.90 -17.66 -13.60
N THR A 405 -4.71 -17.14 -12.37
CA THR A 405 -5.71 -16.32 -11.65
C THR A 405 -5.19 -14.92 -11.33
N ARG A 406 -4.12 -14.48 -12.01
CA ARG A 406 -3.60 -13.12 -11.88
C ARG A 406 -4.56 -12.11 -12.51
N LYS A 407 -4.80 -11.02 -11.80
CA LYS A 407 -5.61 -9.89 -12.29
C LYS A 407 -4.79 -9.00 -13.23
N ASN A 408 -5.48 -8.28 -14.12
CA ASN A 408 -4.84 -7.39 -15.11
C ASN A 408 -3.75 -6.48 -14.49
N PRO A 409 -3.96 -5.76 -13.37
CA PRO A 409 -2.93 -4.88 -12.82
C PRO A 409 -1.63 -5.60 -12.41
N GLN A 410 -1.72 -6.88 -12.01
CA GLN A 410 -0.54 -7.67 -11.63
C GLN A 410 0.34 -8.06 -12.82
N LEU A 411 -0.23 -8.02 -14.03
CA LEU A 411 0.45 -8.36 -15.27
C LEU A 411 1.11 -7.15 -15.94
N VAL A 412 0.69 -5.94 -15.59
CA VAL A 412 1.20 -4.69 -16.19
C VAL A 412 2.59 -4.36 -15.71
N ARG A 413 2.81 -4.38 -14.39
CA ARG A 413 4.05 -3.89 -13.78
C ARG A 413 5.34 -4.51 -14.33
N PRO A 414 5.43 -5.85 -14.54
CA PRO A 414 6.63 -6.44 -15.14
C PRO A 414 6.93 -5.94 -16.56
N LEU A 415 5.90 -5.58 -17.34
CA LEU A 415 6.04 -5.06 -18.68
C LEU A 415 6.58 -3.62 -18.68
N ILE A 416 6.08 -2.80 -17.76
CA ILE A 416 6.57 -1.44 -17.54
C ILE A 416 8.05 -1.48 -17.12
N SER A 417 8.41 -2.32 -16.13
CA SER A 417 9.78 -2.47 -15.68
C SER A 417 10.70 -3.03 -16.79
N ASN A 418 10.18 -3.86 -17.69
CA ASN A 418 10.97 -4.28 -18.85
C ASN A 418 11.28 -3.12 -19.79
N PHE A 419 10.32 -2.22 -20.03
CA PHE A 419 10.54 -1.06 -20.89
C PHE A 419 11.56 -0.09 -20.32
N PHE A 420 11.45 0.25 -19.04
CA PHE A 420 12.36 1.23 -18.42
C PHE A 420 13.74 0.61 -18.12
N ASP A 421 13.79 -0.65 -17.70
CA ASP A 421 14.92 -1.21 -16.97
C ASP A 421 15.47 -2.47 -17.61
N ASN A 422 14.88 -2.89 -18.70
CA ASN A 422 15.20 -4.19 -19.31
C ASN A 422 15.15 -5.37 -18.30
N THR A 423 14.28 -5.28 -17.26
CA THR A 423 14.08 -6.42 -16.35
C THR A 423 13.29 -7.53 -17.04
N PRO A 424 13.47 -8.81 -16.70
CA PRO A 424 12.72 -9.90 -17.33
C PRO A 424 11.24 -9.88 -16.90
N PHE A 425 10.36 -10.22 -17.85
CA PHE A 425 8.93 -10.47 -17.61
C PHE A 425 8.60 -11.94 -17.89
N LEU A 426 9.10 -12.81 -17.02
CA LEU A 426 8.93 -14.27 -17.16
C LEU A 426 7.50 -14.70 -16.82
N ASP A 427 7.03 -15.79 -17.45
CA ASP A 427 5.90 -16.49 -16.89
C ASP A 427 6.28 -17.11 -15.52
N PRO A 428 5.36 -17.18 -14.54
CA PRO A 428 5.72 -17.59 -13.18
C PRO A 428 6.25 -19.04 -13.05
N LYS A 429 5.90 -19.93 -13.94
CA LYS A 429 6.42 -21.32 -13.92
C LYS A 429 7.87 -21.35 -14.37
N THR A 430 8.20 -20.58 -15.40
CA THR A 430 9.59 -20.39 -15.87
C THR A 430 10.43 -19.68 -14.79
N ASP A 431 9.87 -18.66 -14.13
CA ASP A 431 10.55 -17.94 -13.02
C ASP A 431 10.80 -18.88 -11.82
N LEU A 432 9.84 -19.75 -11.47
CA LEU A 432 10.02 -20.76 -10.43
C LEU A 432 11.18 -21.72 -10.75
N GLU A 433 11.24 -22.25 -11.98
CA GLU A 433 12.29 -23.20 -12.35
C GLU A 433 13.68 -22.53 -12.41
N LEU A 434 13.75 -21.30 -12.92
CA LEU A 434 14.98 -20.50 -12.89
C LEU A 434 15.40 -20.19 -11.44
N GLY A 435 14.45 -19.77 -10.60
CA GLY A 435 14.67 -19.46 -9.19
C GLY A 435 15.16 -20.66 -8.40
N LYS A 436 14.62 -21.86 -8.62
CA LYS A 436 15.14 -23.11 -8.01
C LYS A 436 16.59 -23.36 -8.38
N GLN A 437 16.96 -23.20 -9.65
CA GLN A 437 18.33 -23.40 -10.12
C GLN A 437 19.29 -22.38 -9.49
N ILE A 438 18.92 -21.11 -9.48
CA ILE A 438 19.73 -20.04 -8.88
C ILE A 438 19.90 -20.28 -7.37
N LEU A 439 18.81 -20.50 -6.64
CA LEU A 439 18.85 -20.74 -5.18
C LEU A 439 19.68 -21.97 -4.81
N ALA A 440 19.65 -23.03 -5.63
CA ALA A 440 20.47 -24.23 -5.42
C ALA A 440 21.98 -23.95 -5.60
N SER A 441 22.33 -23.00 -6.47
CA SER A 441 23.74 -22.64 -6.73
C SER A 441 24.35 -21.70 -5.68
N LEU A 442 23.52 -20.95 -4.95
CA LEU A 442 23.98 -19.99 -3.95
C LEU A 442 24.30 -20.69 -2.62
N ASN A 443 25.39 -20.31 -1.98
CA ASN A 443 25.83 -20.80 -0.66
C ASN A 443 26.31 -19.65 0.22
N THR A 444 26.65 -19.94 1.46
CA THR A 444 27.15 -18.95 2.41
C THR A 444 28.43 -18.27 1.94
N ASP A 445 29.34 -18.99 1.29
CA ASP A 445 30.61 -18.42 0.82
C ASP A 445 30.37 -17.31 -0.21
N ILE A 446 29.46 -17.53 -1.15
CA ILE A 446 29.09 -16.51 -2.17
C ILE A 446 28.45 -15.29 -1.50
N LEU A 447 27.48 -15.50 -0.61
CA LEU A 447 26.83 -14.39 0.08
C LEU A 447 27.80 -13.60 0.96
N ASN A 448 28.69 -14.31 1.69
CA ASN A 448 29.65 -13.69 2.60
C ASN A 448 30.72 -12.91 1.83
N GLN A 449 31.14 -13.42 0.66
CA GLN A 449 32.02 -12.68 -0.22
C GLN A 449 31.36 -11.38 -0.70
N VAL A 450 30.10 -11.43 -1.11
CA VAL A 450 29.35 -10.24 -1.50
C VAL A 450 29.20 -9.27 -0.32
N ALA A 451 28.74 -9.76 0.84
CA ALA A 451 28.55 -8.94 2.03
C ALA A 451 29.81 -8.19 2.47
N SER A 452 30.98 -8.84 2.35
CA SER A 452 32.27 -8.21 2.70
C SER A 452 32.67 -7.03 1.80
N GLN A 453 32.05 -6.91 0.62
CA GLN A 453 32.39 -5.91 -0.41
C GLN A 453 31.36 -4.79 -0.54
N LEU A 454 30.19 -4.91 0.10
CA LEU A 454 29.15 -3.89 0.05
C LEU A 454 29.54 -2.58 0.74
N PHE A 455 30.55 -2.59 1.61
CA PHE A 455 30.87 -1.49 2.52
C PHE A 455 32.33 -1.00 2.33
N PRO A 456 32.65 -0.40 1.17
CA PRO A 456 33.97 0.21 0.95
C PRO A 456 34.16 1.44 1.86
N GLU A 457 35.40 1.90 2.03
CA GLU A 457 35.70 3.12 2.77
C GLU A 457 35.17 4.38 2.04
N GLU A 458 35.11 4.34 0.73
CA GLU A 458 34.57 5.40 -0.13
C GLU A 458 33.08 5.21 -0.41
N ASN A 459 32.40 6.28 -0.87
CA ASN A 459 30.98 6.34 -1.23
C ASN A 459 29.98 6.09 -0.09
N CYS A 460 30.44 6.17 1.17
CA CYS A 460 29.58 6.14 2.33
C CYS A 460 28.97 7.53 2.58
N VAL A 461 27.66 7.58 2.81
CA VAL A 461 26.91 8.77 3.20
C VAL A 461 26.12 8.44 4.45
N ILE A 462 26.18 9.30 5.47
CA ILE A 462 25.42 9.19 6.70
C ILE A 462 24.61 10.48 6.87
N VAL A 463 23.30 10.39 6.90
CA VAL A 463 22.42 11.54 7.10
C VAL A 463 21.56 11.33 8.32
N TYR A 464 21.74 12.21 9.30
CA TYR A 464 20.83 12.34 10.43
C TYR A 464 19.74 13.34 10.08
N LYS A 465 18.48 13.00 10.40
CA LYS A 465 17.32 13.90 10.30
C LYS A 465 16.65 13.94 11.68
N GLY A 466 16.33 15.12 12.20
CA GLY A 466 15.76 15.21 13.55
C GLY A 466 15.05 16.51 13.85
N PRO A 467 14.46 16.62 15.06
CA PRO A 467 13.73 17.80 15.48
C PRO A 467 14.60 19.06 15.54
N ASP A 468 14.07 20.17 15.01
CA ASP A 468 14.57 21.51 15.32
C ASP A 468 13.79 22.07 16.51
N LYS A 469 14.21 21.70 17.72
CA LYS A 469 13.53 22.06 18.97
C LYS A 469 14.52 22.40 20.05
N GLU A 470 14.28 23.52 20.76
CA GLU A 470 15.12 23.93 21.88
C GLU A 470 15.23 22.83 22.94
N GLY A 471 16.46 22.55 23.35
CA GLY A 471 16.80 21.51 24.35
C GLY A 471 16.81 20.08 23.80
N PHE A 472 16.53 19.85 22.51
CA PHE A 472 16.69 18.55 21.88
C PHE A 472 18.17 18.29 21.55
N MET A 473 18.64 17.07 21.83
CA MET A 473 20.04 16.70 21.56
C MET A 473 20.21 16.31 20.09
N VAL A 474 20.77 17.19 19.29
CA VAL A 474 21.18 16.92 17.90
C VAL A 474 22.64 16.47 17.90
N PRO A 475 23.00 15.31 17.32
CA PRO A 475 24.37 14.85 17.27
C PRO A 475 25.22 15.73 16.35
N THR A 476 26.49 15.90 16.66
CA THR A 476 27.43 16.55 15.72
C THR A 476 28.00 15.52 14.74
N LYS A 477 28.58 16.00 13.63
CA LYS A 477 29.27 15.15 12.65
C LYS A 477 30.42 14.37 13.29
N GLU A 478 31.16 15.03 14.21
CA GLU A 478 32.28 14.44 14.95
C GLU A 478 31.81 13.29 15.84
N GLN A 479 30.70 13.46 16.56
CA GLN A 479 30.13 12.42 17.42
C GLN A 479 29.68 11.20 16.61
N ILE A 480 29.06 11.40 15.45
CA ILE A 480 28.69 10.29 14.56
C ILE A 480 29.95 9.59 14.02
N ALA A 481 30.97 10.35 13.61
CA ALA A 481 32.23 9.78 13.14
C ALA A 481 32.96 8.99 14.26
N GLU A 482 32.93 9.47 15.51
CA GLU A 482 33.48 8.76 16.69
C GLU A 482 32.74 7.43 16.94
N VAL A 483 31.41 7.41 16.83
CA VAL A 483 30.61 6.18 16.94
C VAL A 483 31.02 5.17 15.86
N VAL A 484 31.13 5.58 14.60
CA VAL A 484 31.58 4.73 13.50
C VAL A 484 32.97 4.17 13.75
N ALA A 485 33.92 5.03 14.16
CA ALA A 485 35.30 4.61 14.48
C ALA A 485 35.35 3.62 15.65
N LYS A 486 34.58 3.86 16.72
CA LYS A 486 34.43 2.97 17.88
C LYS A 486 33.92 1.58 17.44
N VAL A 487 32.88 1.52 16.63
CA VAL A 487 32.31 0.24 16.13
C VAL A 487 33.33 -0.50 15.26
N LYS A 488 34.00 0.19 14.34
CA LYS A 488 35.07 -0.38 13.51
C LYS A 488 36.23 -0.97 14.34
N ALA A 489 36.50 -0.41 15.52
CA ALA A 489 37.53 -0.88 16.42
C ALA A 489 37.05 -1.94 17.43
N SER A 490 35.76 -2.16 17.56
CA SER A 490 35.16 -3.04 18.58
C SER A 490 35.32 -4.53 18.27
N ASP A 491 35.32 -5.36 19.32
CA ASP A 491 35.30 -6.83 19.24
C ASP A 491 33.84 -7.31 19.01
N ILE A 492 33.39 -7.30 17.76
CA ILE A 492 32.09 -7.80 17.37
C ILE A 492 32.15 -9.33 17.20
N LYS A 493 31.14 -10.06 17.66
CA LYS A 493 31.06 -11.52 17.53
C LYS A 493 30.12 -11.91 16.41
N ALA A 494 30.43 -13.04 15.75
CA ALA A 494 29.53 -13.68 14.81
C ALA A 494 28.23 -14.14 15.52
N LEU A 495 27.10 -14.14 14.79
CA LEU A 495 25.87 -14.75 15.27
C LEU A 495 25.96 -16.28 15.15
N THR A 496 25.42 -16.96 16.15
CA THR A 496 25.25 -18.43 16.14
C THR A 496 23.89 -18.78 15.57
N GLY A 497 23.82 -19.88 14.82
CA GLY A 497 22.56 -20.41 14.32
C GLY A 497 21.58 -20.81 15.43
N GLU A 498 20.31 -20.73 15.15
CA GLU A 498 19.22 -21.12 16.04
C GLU A 498 18.31 -22.11 15.31
N GLU A 499 18.19 -23.34 15.85
CA GLU A 499 17.19 -24.29 15.38
C GLU A 499 15.80 -23.89 15.88
N VAL A 500 14.82 -23.93 14.99
CA VAL A 500 13.42 -23.61 15.30
C VAL A 500 12.53 -24.84 15.12
N ALA A 501 11.48 -24.94 15.93
CA ALA A 501 10.51 -26.02 15.82
C ALA A 501 9.73 -25.94 14.49
N SER A 502 9.24 -27.08 14.00
CA SER A 502 8.44 -27.17 12.77
C SER A 502 6.95 -26.87 12.99
N ASP A 503 6.44 -27.16 14.19
CA ASP A 503 5.02 -27.14 14.54
C ASP A 503 4.76 -26.29 15.78
N PHE A 504 3.65 -25.52 15.76
CA PHE A 504 3.22 -24.70 16.91
C PHE A 504 2.54 -25.51 18.00
N VAL A 505 2.01 -26.69 17.67
CA VAL A 505 1.42 -27.64 18.60
C VAL A 505 1.58 -29.05 18.02
N ASP A 506 1.93 -30.00 18.86
CA ASP A 506 1.92 -31.43 18.47
C ASP A 506 0.48 -31.89 18.18
N PRO A 507 0.16 -32.22 16.91
CA PRO A 507 -1.18 -32.63 16.53
C PRO A 507 -1.66 -33.90 17.24
N ALA A 508 -0.75 -34.75 17.72
CA ALA A 508 -1.11 -35.98 18.46
C ALA A 508 -1.70 -35.70 19.86
N THR A 509 -1.45 -34.52 20.42
CA THR A 509 -1.98 -34.09 21.72
C THR A 509 -3.42 -33.60 21.67
N LEU A 510 -3.96 -33.37 20.45
CA LEU A 510 -5.28 -32.80 20.24
C LEU A 510 -6.36 -33.91 20.16
N ALA A 511 -7.36 -33.85 21.04
CA ALA A 511 -8.45 -34.84 21.09
C ALA A 511 -9.38 -34.76 19.86
N GLY A 512 -9.64 -33.54 19.37
CA GLY A 512 -10.58 -33.29 18.29
C GLY A 512 -12.03 -33.67 18.61
N CYS A 513 -12.94 -33.35 17.69
CA CYS A 513 -14.28 -33.92 17.69
C CYS A 513 -14.84 -34.02 16.28
N LYS A 514 -15.74 -35.01 16.08
CA LYS A 514 -16.28 -35.27 14.74
C LYS A 514 -17.43 -34.36 14.37
N VAL A 515 -17.64 -34.19 13.07
CA VAL A 515 -18.85 -33.58 12.50
C VAL A 515 -20.06 -34.39 12.96
N LYS A 516 -21.04 -33.71 13.58
CA LYS A 516 -22.31 -34.29 14.04
C LYS A 516 -23.39 -34.24 12.97
N LYS A 517 -23.40 -33.15 12.17
CA LYS A 517 -24.41 -32.89 11.13
C LYS A 517 -23.80 -32.20 9.96
N THR A 518 -24.23 -32.58 8.76
CA THR A 518 -23.92 -31.88 7.49
C THR A 518 -25.22 -31.36 6.88
N ALA A 519 -25.19 -30.12 6.34
CA ALA A 519 -26.30 -29.46 5.67
C ALA A 519 -25.78 -28.58 4.54
N LYS A 520 -26.67 -27.99 3.73
CA LYS A 520 -26.33 -26.92 2.80
C LYS A 520 -26.31 -25.56 3.53
N GLY A 521 -25.30 -24.78 3.29
CA GLY A 521 -25.16 -23.40 3.77
C GLY A 521 -25.50 -22.38 2.68
N PRO A 522 -25.36 -21.07 2.96
CA PRO A 522 -25.56 -20.00 2.00
C PRO A 522 -24.57 -20.10 0.83
N TYR A 523 -24.95 -19.58 -0.32
CA TYR A 523 -24.14 -19.53 -1.57
C TYR A 523 -23.59 -20.90 -2.02
N GLY A 524 -24.28 -22.00 -1.68
CA GLY A 524 -23.84 -23.35 -2.02
C GLY A 524 -22.74 -23.92 -1.11
N SER A 525 -22.37 -23.24 -0.03
CA SER A 525 -21.41 -23.75 0.94
C SER A 525 -21.88 -25.04 1.62
N THR A 526 -20.93 -25.85 2.05
CA THR A 526 -21.17 -27.00 2.94
C THR A 526 -21.18 -26.55 4.38
N LEU A 527 -22.26 -26.81 5.11
CA LEU A 527 -22.37 -26.50 6.54
C LEU A 527 -22.18 -27.78 7.39
N TRP A 528 -21.16 -27.75 8.24
CA TRP A 528 -20.96 -28.76 9.29
C TRP A 528 -21.32 -28.19 10.66
N THR A 529 -21.88 -29.03 11.49
CA THR A 529 -22.00 -28.76 12.93
C THR A 529 -21.14 -29.80 13.68
N LEU A 530 -20.13 -29.33 14.40
CA LEU A 530 -19.24 -30.16 15.18
C LEU A 530 -19.93 -30.62 16.49
N LYS A 531 -19.38 -31.63 17.12
CA LYS A 531 -19.89 -32.10 18.43
C LYS A 531 -19.73 -31.07 19.56
N ASN A 532 -18.69 -30.20 19.50
CA ASN A 532 -18.50 -29.09 20.45
C ASN A 532 -19.40 -27.88 20.16
N GLY A 533 -20.23 -27.92 19.13
CA GLY A 533 -21.21 -26.91 18.79
C GLY A 533 -20.80 -25.92 17.71
N VAL A 534 -19.53 -25.88 17.29
CA VAL A 534 -19.06 -24.95 16.23
C VAL A 534 -19.77 -25.28 14.92
N LYS A 535 -20.23 -24.21 14.25
CA LYS A 535 -20.75 -24.26 12.87
C LYS A 535 -19.63 -23.91 11.89
N VAL A 536 -19.43 -24.73 10.86
CA VAL A 536 -18.37 -24.54 9.88
C VAL A 536 -18.97 -24.47 8.49
N TYR A 537 -18.75 -23.37 7.81
CA TYR A 537 -19.21 -23.12 6.45
C TYR A 537 -18.01 -23.21 5.51
N VAL A 538 -18.05 -24.10 4.52
CA VAL A 538 -16.96 -24.29 3.55
C VAL A 538 -17.49 -23.99 2.15
N LEU A 539 -16.94 -22.96 1.50
CA LEU A 539 -17.28 -22.56 0.15
C LEU A 539 -16.02 -22.69 -0.75
N PRO A 540 -15.88 -23.76 -1.53
CA PRO A 540 -14.87 -23.86 -2.58
C PRO A 540 -15.10 -22.80 -3.67
N THR A 541 -14.02 -22.14 -4.11
CA THR A 541 -14.05 -21.18 -5.20
C THR A 541 -12.84 -21.35 -6.10
N GLU A 542 -12.90 -20.84 -7.32
CA GLU A 542 -11.81 -20.85 -8.30
C GLU A 542 -11.26 -19.44 -8.60
N TYR A 543 -11.71 -18.43 -7.87
CA TYR A 543 -11.36 -17.02 -8.14
C TYR A 543 -9.87 -16.72 -7.96
N GLN A 544 -9.26 -17.33 -6.96
CA GLN A 544 -7.84 -17.13 -6.63
C GLN A 544 -7.25 -18.50 -6.24
N LYS A 545 -6.44 -19.06 -7.13
CA LYS A 545 -5.73 -20.33 -6.88
C LYS A 545 -4.80 -20.21 -5.68
N ASP A 546 -4.62 -21.33 -4.97
CA ASP A 546 -3.76 -21.43 -3.80
C ASP A 546 -4.01 -20.33 -2.73
N GLN A 547 -5.26 -19.88 -2.62
CA GLN A 547 -5.68 -18.96 -1.56
C GLN A 547 -6.91 -19.48 -0.83
N ILE A 548 -6.80 -19.59 0.48
CA ILE A 548 -7.89 -19.94 1.38
C ILE A 548 -7.98 -18.84 2.43
N VAL A 549 -9.16 -18.23 2.56
CA VAL A 549 -9.46 -17.22 3.59
C VAL A 549 -10.41 -17.83 4.62
N MET A 550 -10.16 -17.57 5.91
CA MET A 550 -10.91 -18.15 7.02
C MET A 550 -11.23 -17.10 8.07
N ASN A 551 -12.39 -17.22 8.68
CA ASN A 551 -12.81 -16.39 9.79
C ASN A 551 -13.55 -17.24 10.83
N LEU A 552 -12.92 -17.45 11.99
CA LEU A 552 -13.50 -18.10 13.17
C LEU A 552 -13.96 -17.01 14.13
N TYR A 553 -15.28 -16.83 14.35
CA TYR A 553 -15.78 -15.69 15.09
C TYR A 553 -17.07 -15.98 15.86
N ARG A 554 -17.42 -15.09 16.79
CA ARG A 554 -18.67 -15.06 17.55
C ARG A 554 -19.01 -13.66 18.03
N ASP A 555 -20.22 -13.49 18.57
CA ASP A 555 -20.65 -12.27 19.25
C ASP A 555 -19.82 -11.96 20.49
N GLY A 556 -19.74 -10.70 20.86
CA GLY A 556 -19.03 -10.17 22.02
C GLY A 556 -18.29 -8.88 21.70
N GLY A 557 -17.06 -9.00 21.21
CA GLY A 557 -16.23 -7.85 20.80
C GLY A 557 -15.96 -6.86 21.93
N LEU A 558 -15.69 -5.62 21.56
CA LEU A 558 -15.45 -4.50 22.50
C LEU A 558 -16.69 -4.21 23.34
N SER A 559 -17.89 -4.54 22.85
CA SER A 559 -19.15 -4.24 23.53
C SER A 559 -19.28 -4.86 24.92
N VAL A 560 -18.62 -6.00 25.16
CA VAL A 560 -18.65 -6.71 26.45
C VAL A 560 -17.47 -6.38 27.35
N ILE A 561 -16.54 -5.52 26.91
CA ILE A 561 -15.39 -5.09 27.68
C ILE A 561 -15.77 -3.91 28.57
N PRO A 562 -15.43 -3.90 29.88
CA PRO A 562 -15.61 -2.74 30.74
C PRO A 562 -14.88 -1.51 30.20
N ALA A 563 -15.48 -0.32 30.36
CA ALA A 563 -14.92 0.90 29.79
C ALA A 563 -13.48 1.21 30.29
N GLU A 564 -13.22 0.90 31.58
CA GLU A 564 -11.90 1.06 32.19
C GLU A 564 -10.81 0.12 31.60
N ASP A 565 -11.18 -0.94 30.94
CA ASP A 565 -10.25 -1.90 30.32
C ASP A 565 -10.03 -1.63 28.82
N LEU A 566 -10.85 -0.80 28.18
CA LEU A 566 -10.79 -0.48 26.76
C LEU A 566 -9.45 0.11 26.30
N PRO A 567 -8.72 0.90 27.08
CA PRO A 567 -7.38 1.37 26.69
C PRO A 567 -6.45 0.21 26.25
N SER A 568 -6.55 -0.96 26.89
CA SER A 568 -5.77 -2.16 26.55
C SER A 568 -6.22 -2.83 25.23
N PHE A 569 -7.35 -2.43 24.68
CA PHE A 569 -7.95 -2.94 23.44
C PHE A 569 -8.03 -1.89 22.32
N ASN A 570 -7.39 -0.74 22.51
CA ASN A 570 -7.25 0.23 21.44
C ASN A 570 -6.57 -0.44 20.22
N SER A 571 -7.04 -0.13 19.01
CA SER A 571 -6.59 -0.78 17.76
C SER A 571 -5.08 -0.72 17.56
N ASP A 572 -4.46 0.42 17.88
CA ASP A 572 -3.02 0.62 17.69
C ASP A 572 -2.20 -0.16 18.73
N VAL A 573 -2.68 -0.19 19.99
CA VAL A 573 -2.08 -1.02 21.05
C VAL A 573 -2.14 -2.50 20.66
N MET A 574 -3.30 -2.95 20.19
CA MET A 574 -3.49 -4.34 19.75
C MET A 574 -2.67 -4.69 18.52
N LEU A 575 -2.57 -3.79 17.56
CA LEU A 575 -1.78 -4.00 16.33
C LEU A 575 -0.32 -4.22 16.68
N LEU A 576 0.30 -3.32 17.44
CA LEU A 576 1.71 -3.46 17.81
C LEU A 576 1.98 -4.66 18.71
N TYR A 577 1.09 -4.95 19.64
CA TYR A 577 1.21 -6.15 20.43
C TYR A 577 1.11 -7.41 19.58
N SER A 578 0.12 -7.50 18.69
CA SER A 578 -0.09 -8.66 17.84
C SER A 578 1.05 -8.95 16.87
N THR A 579 1.75 -7.90 16.38
CA THR A 579 2.90 -8.04 15.46
C THR A 579 4.18 -8.53 16.14
N ASN A 580 4.31 -8.36 17.45
CA ASN A 580 5.50 -8.73 18.22
C ASN A 580 5.26 -9.89 19.19
N ARG A 581 4.02 -10.26 19.40
CA ARG A 581 3.60 -11.30 20.33
C ARG A 581 4.03 -12.68 19.86
N GLY A 582 4.54 -13.47 20.78
CA GLY A 582 4.72 -14.91 20.63
C GLY A 582 3.40 -15.68 20.69
N ILE A 583 3.50 -16.98 20.58
CA ILE A 583 2.34 -17.89 20.65
C ILE A 583 2.68 -19.16 21.45
N GLY A 584 1.86 -19.50 22.43
CA GLY A 584 2.15 -20.62 23.32
C GLY A 584 3.46 -20.43 24.07
N GLU A 585 4.40 -21.34 23.86
CA GLU A 585 5.76 -21.28 24.44
C GLU A 585 6.77 -20.50 23.58
N PHE A 586 6.44 -20.22 22.33
CA PHE A 586 7.34 -19.55 21.39
C PHE A 586 7.25 -18.04 21.51
N SER A 587 8.41 -17.36 21.57
CA SER A 587 8.49 -15.91 21.51
C SER A 587 8.09 -15.38 20.13
N GLY A 588 7.86 -14.06 20.01
CA GLY A 588 7.52 -13.43 18.73
C GLY A 588 8.58 -13.64 17.66
N SER A 589 9.86 -13.55 18.00
CA SER A 589 10.99 -13.85 17.10
C SER A 589 10.97 -15.32 16.65
N GLN A 590 10.84 -16.27 17.59
CA GLN A 590 10.78 -17.69 17.25
C GLN A 590 9.58 -18.02 16.35
N ALA A 591 8.39 -17.48 16.67
CA ALA A 591 7.20 -17.69 15.85
C ALA A 591 7.39 -17.18 14.41
N LYS A 592 8.03 -16.01 14.22
CA LYS A 592 8.35 -15.49 12.88
C LYS A 592 9.32 -16.40 12.12
N LYS A 593 10.37 -16.91 12.78
CA LYS A 593 11.33 -17.85 12.17
C LYS A 593 10.68 -19.16 11.78
N MET A 594 9.75 -19.70 12.61
CA MET A 594 8.96 -20.91 12.29
C MET A 594 8.03 -20.73 11.09
N LEU A 595 7.67 -19.49 10.75
CA LEU A 595 6.82 -19.16 9.61
C LEU A 595 7.64 -18.82 8.34
N SER A 596 8.96 -18.78 8.41
CA SER A 596 9.80 -18.56 7.24
C SER A 596 9.57 -19.67 6.20
N GLY A 597 9.29 -19.28 4.95
CA GLY A 597 8.94 -20.20 3.86
C GLY A 597 7.50 -20.72 3.88
N LYS A 598 6.65 -20.22 4.75
CA LYS A 598 5.20 -20.54 4.78
C LYS A 598 4.37 -19.35 4.30
N THR A 599 3.37 -19.63 3.48
CA THR A 599 2.38 -18.65 3.02
C THR A 599 1.14 -18.75 3.89
N VAL A 600 1.24 -18.21 5.11
CA VAL A 600 0.17 -18.24 6.12
C VAL A 600 0.19 -16.98 6.97
N GLN A 601 -0.99 -16.44 7.23
CA GLN A 601 -1.19 -15.32 8.14
C GLN A 601 -2.41 -15.64 9.03
N VAL A 602 -2.26 -15.53 10.34
CA VAL A 602 -3.32 -15.75 11.31
C VAL A 602 -3.25 -14.67 12.38
N SER A 603 -4.36 -13.97 12.59
CA SER A 603 -4.44 -12.89 13.56
C SER A 603 -5.77 -12.90 14.32
N PRO A 604 -5.77 -12.71 15.64
CA PRO A 604 -6.99 -12.42 16.38
C PRO A 604 -7.50 -11.03 16.02
N PHE A 605 -8.82 -10.86 16.04
CA PHE A 605 -9.48 -9.58 15.92
C PHE A 605 -10.55 -9.41 17.01
N ILE A 606 -10.80 -8.18 17.43
CA ILE A 606 -11.83 -7.79 18.37
C ILE A 606 -12.46 -6.51 17.83
N GLU A 607 -13.59 -6.68 17.15
CA GLU A 607 -14.41 -5.61 16.56
C GLU A 607 -15.41 -5.06 17.61
N GLY A 608 -16.21 -4.09 17.27
CA GLY A 608 -17.23 -3.51 18.15
C GLY A 608 -18.13 -4.59 18.78
N LEU A 609 -18.73 -5.44 17.95
CA LEU A 609 -19.73 -6.45 18.35
C LEU A 609 -19.27 -7.89 18.25
N HIS A 610 -18.14 -8.17 17.61
CA HIS A 610 -17.62 -9.50 17.31
C HIS A 610 -16.16 -9.64 17.70
N ASN A 611 -15.75 -10.87 17.99
CA ASN A 611 -14.36 -11.24 18.17
C ASN A 611 -14.07 -12.61 17.55
N GLY A 612 -12.82 -12.79 17.11
CA GLY A 612 -12.46 -14.04 16.44
C GLY A 612 -11.00 -14.09 15.99
N ILE A 613 -10.73 -15.05 15.10
CA ILE A 613 -9.45 -15.26 14.46
C ILE A 613 -9.66 -15.20 12.95
N SER A 614 -8.98 -14.32 12.26
CA SER A 614 -8.89 -14.30 10.80
C SER A 614 -7.65 -15.06 10.34
N ALA A 615 -7.74 -15.74 9.21
CA ALA A 615 -6.61 -16.45 8.62
C ALA A 615 -6.64 -16.40 7.09
N THR A 616 -5.45 -16.36 6.50
CA THR A 616 -5.23 -16.58 5.07
C THR A 616 -4.10 -17.59 4.92
N SER A 617 -4.24 -18.54 4.02
CA SER A 617 -3.26 -19.61 3.82
C SER A 617 -3.18 -20.07 2.37
N SER A 618 -2.01 -20.59 1.96
CA SER A 618 -1.87 -21.49 0.83
C SER A 618 -2.46 -22.87 1.17
N LYS A 619 -2.67 -23.72 0.16
CA LYS A 619 -3.10 -25.11 0.38
C LYS A 619 -2.07 -25.92 1.19
N LYS A 620 -0.78 -25.78 0.86
CA LYS A 620 0.30 -26.51 1.51
C LYS A 620 0.47 -26.16 2.99
N ASP A 621 0.16 -24.90 3.36
CA ASP A 621 0.35 -24.37 4.71
C ASP A 621 -0.95 -24.35 5.55
N LEU A 622 -2.02 -24.95 5.03
CA LEU A 622 -3.34 -24.93 5.65
C LEU A 622 -3.34 -25.54 7.07
N GLU A 623 -2.60 -26.60 7.31
CA GLU A 623 -2.48 -27.18 8.65
C GLU A 623 -1.78 -26.22 9.62
N THR A 624 -0.74 -25.50 9.19
CA THR A 624 -0.10 -24.45 9.99
C THR A 624 -1.11 -23.34 10.35
N ALA A 625 -2.01 -22.97 9.42
CA ALA A 625 -3.07 -22.00 9.71
C ALA A 625 -4.02 -22.50 10.83
N PHE A 626 -4.40 -23.76 10.78
CA PHE A 626 -5.24 -24.38 11.83
C PHE A 626 -4.51 -24.50 13.17
N GLN A 627 -3.21 -24.83 13.18
CA GLN A 627 -2.39 -24.82 14.39
C GLN A 627 -2.38 -23.42 15.04
N LEU A 628 -2.07 -22.39 14.26
CA LEU A 628 -2.05 -21.01 14.74
C LEU A 628 -3.42 -20.52 15.19
N MET A 629 -4.49 -20.88 14.48
CA MET A 629 -5.87 -20.56 14.86
C MET A 629 -6.22 -21.18 16.22
N TYR A 630 -5.92 -22.46 16.42
CA TYR A 630 -6.11 -23.17 17.68
C TYR A 630 -5.29 -22.54 18.81
N MET A 631 -4.01 -22.28 18.57
CA MET A 631 -3.11 -21.72 19.58
C MET A 631 -3.52 -20.31 20.01
N ASN A 632 -3.87 -19.42 19.06
CA ASN A 632 -4.39 -18.09 19.39
C ASN A 632 -5.70 -18.14 20.18
N TYR A 633 -6.52 -19.15 19.95
CA TYR A 633 -7.81 -19.31 20.64
C TYR A 633 -7.67 -19.95 22.03
N VAL A 634 -6.91 -21.04 22.15
CA VAL A 634 -6.88 -21.89 23.34
C VAL A 634 -5.64 -21.67 24.22
N LYS A 635 -4.51 -21.33 23.60
CA LYS A 635 -3.21 -21.17 24.27
C LYS A 635 -2.53 -19.86 23.89
N PRO A 636 -3.22 -18.70 24.01
CA PRO A 636 -2.58 -17.42 23.72
C PRO A 636 -1.42 -17.19 24.70
N ARG A 637 -0.37 -16.52 24.20
CA ARG A 637 0.75 -16.07 25.04
C ARG A 637 0.44 -14.66 25.54
N PHE A 638 0.62 -14.47 26.84
CA PHE A 638 0.55 -13.17 27.50
C PHE A 638 1.88 -12.92 28.20
N ASP A 639 2.75 -12.18 27.56
CA ASP A 639 4.09 -11.88 28.03
C ASP A 639 4.20 -10.38 28.28
N GLU A 640 4.49 -10.01 29.54
CA GLU A 640 4.57 -8.61 29.97
C GLU A 640 5.72 -7.88 29.28
N GLU A 641 6.85 -8.56 29.05
CA GLU A 641 8.01 -7.95 28.39
C GLU A 641 7.69 -7.66 26.90
N GLU A 642 7.12 -8.62 26.16
CA GLU A 642 6.68 -8.42 24.76
C GLU A 642 5.64 -7.29 24.66
N TYR A 643 4.72 -7.19 25.62
CA TYR A 643 3.72 -6.13 25.68
C TYR A 643 4.36 -4.76 25.91
N MET A 644 5.25 -4.66 26.88
CA MET A 644 5.94 -3.40 27.19
C MET A 644 6.86 -2.93 26.07
N VAL A 645 7.44 -3.84 25.29
CA VAL A 645 8.16 -3.50 24.05
C VAL A 645 7.21 -2.83 23.05
N GLY A 646 6.03 -3.39 22.82
CA GLY A 646 5.02 -2.81 21.91
C GLY A 646 4.54 -1.44 22.37
N VAL A 647 4.14 -1.31 23.64
CA VAL A 647 3.69 -0.03 24.23
C VAL A 647 4.81 1.01 24.22
N GLY A 648 6.06 0.61 24.52
CA GLY A 648 7.23 1.50 24.47
C GLY A 648 7.49 2.05 23.07
N LYS A 649 7.35 1.21 22.04
CA LYS A 649 7.43 1.66 20.63
C LYS A 649 6.35 2.69 20.31
N LEU A 650 5.09 2.39 20.69
CA LEU A 650 3.98 3.35 20.52
C LEU A 650 4.25 4.68 21.19
N LYS A 651 4.66 4.68 22.47
CA LYS A 651 5.00 5.91 23.19
C LYS A 651 6.10 6.71 22.46
N SER A 652 7.05 6.03 21.85
CA SER A 652 8.14 6.69 21.13
C SER A 652 7.70 7.31 19.79
N ILE A 653 6.77 6.69 19.07
CA ILE A 653 6.30 7.19 17.75
C ILE A 653 5.09 8.10 17.86
N LEU A 654 4.28 7.96 18.92
CA LEU A 654 3.01 8.69 19.07
C LEU A 654 3.14 10.20 18.91
N PRO A 655 4.18 10.89 19.44
CA PRO A 655 4.35 12.33 19.22
C PRO A 655 4.46 12.68 17.73
N SER A 656 5.17 11.87 16.94
CA SER A 656 5.27 12.06 15.47
C SER A 656 3.96 11.78 14.76
N VAL A 657 3.30 10.68 15.15
CA VAL A 657 1.98 10.34 14.60
C VAL A 657 0.99 11.47 14.88
N MET A 658 1.01 12.01 16.09
CA MET A 658 0.11 13.10 16.51
C MET A 658 0.51 14.49 16.01
N SER A 659 1.69 14.68 15.43
CA SER A 659 2.03 15.94 14.73
C SER A 659 1.42 16.00 13.32
N ASN A 660 0.94 14.88 12.77
CA ASN A 660 0.26 14.86 11.48
C ASN A 660 -1.12 15.56 11.59
N PRO A 661 -1.36 16.64 10.85
CA PRO A 661 -2.62 17.39 10.96
C PRO A 661 -3.85 16.54 10.62
N GLN A 662 -3.74 15.61 9.68
CA GLN A 662 -4.86 14.74 9.30
C GLN A 662 -5.28 13.78 10.43
N LEU A 663 -4.33 13.28 11.23
CA LEU A 663 -4.63 12.46 12.41
C LEU A 663 -5.18 13.31 13.55
N GLN A 664 -4.73 14.55 13.71
CA GLN A 664 -5.31 15.49 14.66
C GLN A 664 -6.76 15.83 14.30
N MET A 665 -7.03 16.01 13.01
CA MET A 665 -8.38 16.20 12.49
C MET A 665 -9.27 14.98 12.82
N GLN A 666 -8.81 13.76 12.56
CA GLN A 666 -9.55 12.54 12.89
C GLN A 666 -9.83 12.43 14.40
N LYS A 667 -8.84 12.73 15.26
CA LYS A 667 -9.00 12.75 16.71
C LYS A 667 -10.08 13.77 17.15
N GLY A 668 -10.01 15.00 16.62
CA GLY A 668 -10.95 16.04 16.94
C GLY A 668 -12.37 15.73 16.46
N LEU A 669 -12.50 15.20 15.24
CA LEU A 669 -13.78 14.75 14.68
C LEU A 669 -14.38 13.62 15.52
N GLN A 670 -13.61 12.60 15.88
CA GLN A 670 -14.08 11.49 16.71
C GLN A 670 -14.56 11.97 18.09
N LYS A 671 -13.82 12.91 18.70
CA LYS A 671 -14.24 13.53 19.94
C LYS A 671 -15.57 14.28 19.79
N ALA A 672 -15.75 15.03 18.70
CA ALA A 672 -16.99 15.75 18.42
C ALA A 672 -18.18 14.79 18.16
N LEU A 673 -17.94 13.71 17.38
CA LEU A 673 -18.96 12.71 17.04
C LEU A 673 -19.50 11.96 18.26
N TYR A 674 -18.65 11.68 19.25
CA TYR A 674 -19.02 10.85 20.41
C TYR A 674 -18.99 11.59 21.75
N ASN A 675 -18.92 12.92 21.72
CA ASN A 675 -18.91 13.77 22.93
C ASN A 675 -17.89 13.28 23.99
N ASP A 676 -16.66 13.00 23.54
CA ASP A 676 -15.56 12.50 24.39
C ASP A 676 -15.88 11.19 25.15
N ASN A 677 -16.73 10.35 24.58
CA ASN A 677 -17.14 9.08 25.19
C ASN A 677 -15.92 8.16 25.41
N PRO A 678 -15.71 7.61 26.63
CA PRO A 678 -14.58 6.71 26.91
C PRO A 678 -14.48 5.48 26.02
N ARG A 679 -15.58 5.05 25.38
CA ARG A 679 -15.59 3.93 24.45
C ARG A 679 -15.04 4.24 23.07
N HIS A 680 -14.98 5.54 22.71
CA HIS A 680 -14.54 6.05 21.42
C HIS A 680 -13.31 6.97 21.55
N ARG A 681 -12.37 6.61 22.46
CA ARG A 681 -11.15 7.40 22.63
C ARG A 681 -10.17 7.15 21.49
N PHE A 682 -9.65 8.24 20.92
CA PHE A 682 -8.49 8.18 20.04
C PHE A 682 -7.22 7.92 20.86
N ILE A 683 -6.20 7.31 20.23
CA ILE A 683 -4.94 7.04 20.93
C ILE A 683 -4.24 8.32 21.39
N ASP A 684 -3.79 8.34 22.64
CA ASP A 684 -2.94 9.39 23.20
C ASP A 684 -2.05 8.83 24.34
N MET A 685 -1.16 9.66 24.87
CA MET A 685 -0.23 9.23 25.92
C MET A 685 -0.95 8.75 27.19
N GLN A 686 -2.04 9.38 27.56
CA GLN A 686 -2.84 8.97 28.73
C GLN A 686 -3.44 7.58 28.52
N LEU A 687 -4.02 7.32 27.32
CA LEU A 687 -4.55 5.99 26.99
C LEU A 687 -3.47 4.92 27.07
N LEU A 688 -2.24 5.22 26.59
CA LEU A 688 -1.12 4.28 26.68
C LEU A 688 -0.63 4.04 28.12
N GLU A 689 -0.83 4.99 29.03
CA GLU A 689 -0.53 4.81 30.45
C GLU A 689 -1.59 3.97 31.19
N GLU A 690 -2.85 4.07 30.76
CA GLU A 690 -3.96 3.28 31.26
C GLU A 690 -3.99 1.84 30.74
N ALA A 691 -3.39 1.60 29.57
CA ALA A 691 -3.33 0.28 28.95
C ALA A 691 -2.47 -0.70 29.77
N SER A 692 -2.96 -1.94 29.98
CA SER A 692 -2.24 -2.95 30.76
C SER A 692 -2.40 -4.36 30.19
N MET A 693 -1.32 -5.15 30.26
CA MET A 693 -1.32 -6.55 29.89
C MET A 693 -2.30 -7.37 30.72
N ALA A 694 -2.44 -7.07 32.00
CA ALA A 694 -3.37 -7.79 32.88
C ALA A 694 -4.84 -7.60 32.49
N ALA A 695 -5.25 -6.37 32.09
CA ALA A 695 -6.58 -6.09 31.59
C ALA A 695 -6.83 -6.79 30.24
N TYR A 696 -5.83 -6.74 29.35
CA TYR A 696 -5.88 -7.44 28.07
C TYR A 696 -6.05 -8.97 28.27
N ALA A 697 -5.17 -9.62 29.02
CA ALA A 697 -5.19 -11.04 29.25
C ALA A 697 -6.51 -11.51 29.87
N ARG A 698 -7.01 -10.77 30.88
CA ARG A 698 -8.28 -11.09 31.58
C ARG A 698 -9.47 -11.07 30.62
N ASN A 699 -9.59 -10.07 29.79
CA ASN A 699 -10.73 -9.92 28.87
C ASN A 699 -10.57 -10.79 27.63
N TYR A 700 -9.35 -10.93 27.09
CA TYR A 700 -9.06 -11.87 26.01
C TYR A 700 -9.48 -13.31 26.40
N GLY A 701 -9.12 -13.74 27.62
CA GLY A 701 -9.51 -15.05 28.14
C GLY A 701 -11.03 -15.25 28.25
N LYS A 702 -11.82 -14.19 28.45
CA LYS A 702 -13.29 -14.24 28.40
C LYS A 702 -13.82 -14.35 26.97
N LEU A 703 -13.24 -13.55 26.06
CA LEU A 703 -13.64 -13.50 24.65
C LEU A 703 -13.31 -14.78 23.89
N PHE A 704 -12.24 -15.50 24.27
CA PHE A 704 -11.73 -16.70 23.59
C PHE A 704 -11.76 -17.94 24.50
N SER A 705 -12.80 -18.10 25.31
CA SER A 705 -12.87 -19.13 26.35
C SER A 705 -13.27 -20.51 25.86
N ASP A 706 -14.26 -20.61 24.95
CA ASP A 706 -14.90 -21.85 24.54
C ASP A 706 -15.58 -21.75 23.16
N ALA A 707 -16.14 -22.88 22.70
CA ALA A 707 -16.73 -23.02 21.37
C ALA A 707 -18.19 -22.52 21.26
N ALA A 708 -18.80 -22.02 22.35
CA ALA A 708 -20.20 -21.60 22.29
C ALA A 708 -20.40 -20.38 21.38
N GLY A 709 -21.31 -20.50 20.44
CA GLY A 709 -21.64 -19.45 19.50
C GLY A 709 -20.64 -19.28 18.33
N LEU A 710 -19.52 -20.04 18.30
CA LEU A 710 -18.54 -19.95 17.24
C LEU A 710 -19.08 -20.38 15.88
N SER A 711 -18.76 -19.59 14.88
CA SER A 711 -18.88 -19.92 13.47
C SER A 711 -17.50 -19.81 12.81
N LEU A 712 -17.14 -20.80 12.00
CA LEU A 712 -15.96 -20.77 11.12
C LEU A 712 -16.44 -20.70 9.68
N VAL A 713 -15.99 -19.69 8.95
CA VAL A 713 -16.21 -19.56 7.51
C VAL A 713 -14.90 -19.80 6.79
N ILE A 714 -14.89 -20.68 5.80
CA ILE A 714 -13.73 -21.05 4.96
C ILE A 714 -14.14 -20.84 3.51
N VAL A 715 -13.41 -19.98 2.80
CA VAL A 715 -13.68 -19.69 1.38
C VAL A 715 -12.37 -19.73 0.60
N GLY A 716 -12.38 -20.30 -0.58
CA GLY A 716 -11.21 -20.26 -1.47
C GLY A 716 -10.95 -21.57 -2.20
N ASP A 717 -9.72 -21.73 -2.65
CA ASP A 717 -9.23 -22.92 -3.35
C ASP A 717 -9.02 -24.08 -2.37
N VAL A 718 -10.12 -24.58 -1.82
CA VAL A 718 -10.17 -25.59 -0.74
C VAL A 718 -10.88 -26.85 -1.19
N ASP A 719 -10.30 -28.03 -0.88
CA ASP A 719 -10.97 -29.30 -0.99
C ASP A 719 -11.76 -29.59 0.29
N VAL A 720 -13.07 -29.78 0.16
CA VAL A 720 -13.99 -29.99 1.28
C VAL A 720 -13.65 -31.23 2.08
N ASP A 721 -13.25 -32.33 1.42
CA ASP A 721 -12.89 -33.58 2.08
C ASP A 721 -11.51 -33.51 2.75
N ALA A 722 -10.57 -32.81 2.15
CA ALA A 722 -9.22 -32.61 2.70
C ALA A 722 -9.21 -31.67 3.91
N VAL A 723 -10.04 -30.61 3.94
CA VAL A 723 -10.09 -29.67 5.08
C VAL A 723 -10.84 -30.24 6.29
N LYS A 724 -11.76 -31.18 6.10
CA LYS A 724 -12.58 -31.75 7.14
C LYS A 724 -11.79 -32.36 8.31
N PRO A 725 -10.76 -33.20 8.09
CA PRO A 725 -9.93 -33.73 9.17
C PRO A 725 -9.23 -32.64 10.00
N LEU A 726 -8.78 -31.57 9.37
CA LEU A 726 -8.15 -30.42 10.04
C LEU A 726 -9.16 -29.70 10.94
N VAL A 727 -10.35 -29.43 10.43
CA VAL A 727 -11.45 -28.84 11.20
C VAL A 727 -11.81 -29.72 12.40
N GLU A 728 -12.00 -31.02 12.18
CA GLU A 728 -12.32 -31.99 13.25
C GLU A 728 -11.22 -32.05 14.32
N LYS A 729 -9.95 -31.92 13.92
CA LYS A 729 -8.80 -31.99 14.82
C LYS A 729 -8.63 -30.67 15.60
N TYR A 730 -8.43 -29.59 14.94
CA TYR A 730 -8.04 -28.31 15.56
C TYR A 730 -9.25 -27.56 16.14
N VAL A 731 -10.25 -27.25 15.31
CA VAL A 731 -11.48 -26.56 15.77
C VAL A 731 -12.30 -27.46 16.69
N GLY A 732 -12.30 -28.76 16.41
CA GLY A 732 -12.92 -29.77 17.26
C GLY A 732 -12.28 -29.92 18.64
N SER A 733 -11.06 -29.45 18.85
CA SER A 733 -10.35 -29.45 20.15
C SER A 733 -10.61 -28.17 20.97
N ILE A 734 -11.30 -27.16 20.42
CA ILE A 734 -11.76 -26.03 21.24
C ILE A 734 -12.77 -26.52 22.27
N PRO A 735 -12.60 -26.23 23.58
CA PRO A 735 -13.49 -26.71 24.64
C PRO A 735 -14.94 -26.31 24.37
N ALA A 736 -15.88 -27.24 24.60
CA ALA A 736 -17.30 -26.95 24.44
C ALA A 736 -17.79 -25.99 25.53
N GLY A 737 -18.56 -24.97 25.11
CA GLY A 737 -19.18 -23.99 26.01
C GLY A 737 -20.65 -24.25 26.25
N LYS A 738 -21.19 -23.68 27.33
CA LYS A 738 -22.60 -23.87 27.74
C LYS A 738 -23.56 -22.84 27.13
N LYS A 739 -23.10 -21.60 26.95
CA LYS A 739 -23.94 -20.47 26.52
C LYS A 739 -23.15 -19.59 25.56
N ALA A 740 -23.70 -19.34 24.37
CA ALA A 740 -23.15 -18.38 23.42
C ALA A 740 -23.19 -16.98 24.05
N PRO A 741 -22.09 -16.23 23.98
CA PRO A 741 -22.10 -14.81 24.33
C PRO A 741 -23.02 -14.05 23.38
N LYS A 742 -23.41 -12.86 23.79
CA LYS A 742 -24.09 -11.87 22.97
C LYS A 742 -23.37 -10.55 23.11
N TRP A 743 -23.38 -9.73 22.08
CA TRP A 743 -22.93 -8.36 22.19
C TRP A 743 -23.90 -7.52 23.06
N VAL A 744 -23.42 -6.39 23.55
CA VAL A 744 -24.15 -5.47 24.43
C VAL A 744 -24.26 -4.13 23.71
N ASP A 745 -25.45 -3.57 23.68
CA ASP A 745 -25.69 -2.21 23.24
C ASP A 745 -25.38 -1.23 24.40
N ASN A 746 -24.22 -0.56 24.30
CA ASN A 746 -23.72 0.37 25.31
C ASN A 746 -24.29 1.78 25.18
N LYS A 747 -25.16 2.04 24.20
CA LYS A 747 -25.73 3.34 23.89
C LYS A 747 -24.69 4.43 23.57
N ASP A 748 -23.57 4.01 23.00
CA ASP A 748 -22.44 4.87 22.64
C ASP A 748 -22.51 5.33 21.17
N TYR A 749 -23.63 5.91 20.81
CA TYR A 749 -23.93 6.36 19.45
C TYR A 749 -23.32 7.75 19.14
N VAL A 750 -23.30 8.09 17.85
CA VAL A 750 -23.03 9.45 17.40
C VAL A 750 -24.04 10.41 18.04
N VAL A 751 -23.60 11.61 18.42
CA VAL A 751 -24.41 12.60 19.09
C VAL A 751 -25.55 13.10 18.21
N ASP A 752 -26.76 13.18 18.78
CA ASP A 752 -27.92 13.78 18.10
C ASP A 752 -27.85 15.31 18.06
N GLY A 753 -28.52 15.90 17.06
CA GLY A 753 -28.66 17.36 16.92
C GLY A 753 -27.50 17.97 16.10
N ILE A 754 -27.35 19.29 16.21
CA ILE A 754 -26.35 20.05 15.48
C ILE A 754 -25.18 20.36 16.42
N VAL A 755 -23.99 19.86 16.07
CA VAL A 755 -22.73 20.13 16.76
C VAL A 755 -21.78 20.83 15.80
N GLU A 756 -21.30 22.02 16.18
CA GLU A 756 -20.34 22.80 15.39
C GLU A 756 -19.10 23.06 16.24
N VAL A 757 -17.95 22.65 15.73
CA VAL A 757 -16.66 22.73 16.43
C VAL A 757 -15.63 23.37 15.52
N THR A 758 -15.00 24.46 15.99
CA THR A 758 -13.78 25.00 15.41
C THR A 758 -12.63 24.70 16.35
N ASN A 759 -11.61 24.00 15.87
CA ASN A 759 -10.47 23.53 16.66
C ASN A 759 -9.15 24.12 16.15
N PRO A 760 -8.53 25.08 16.86
CA PRO A 760 -7.24 25.62 16.49
C PRO A 760 -6.12 24.63 16.83
N VAL A 761 -5.24 24.36 15.86
CA VAL A 761 -4.10 23.43 15.99
C VAL A 761 -2.83 24.09 15.44
N THR A 762 -1.72 23.95 16.16
CA THR A 762 -0.42 24.44 15.68
C THR A 762 0.05 23.58 14.49
N MET A 763 0.35 24.24 13.37
CA MET A 763 0.87 23.61 12.16
C MET A 763 1.75 24.62 11.40
N GLU A 764 2.81 24.11 10.77
CA GLU A 764 3.77 24.95 10.03
C GLU A 764 3.19 25.45 8.70
N THR A 765 2.42 24.60 8.03
CA THR A 765 1.72 24.97 6.80
C THR A 765 0.26 25.27 7.11
N PRO A 766 -0.17 26.54 7.12
CA PRO A 766 -1.55 26.90 7.44
C PRO A 766 -2.55 26.20 6.50
N THR A 767 -3.38 25.32 7.05
CA THR A 767 -4.36 24.53 6.29
C THR A 767 -5.60 24.30 7.15
N ASP A 768 -6.76 24.59 6.62
CA ASP A 768 -8.02 24.23 7.24
C ASP A 768 -8.47 22.85 6.80
N PHE A 769 -8.96 22.05 7.74
CA PHE A 769 -9.54 20.73 7.49
C PHE A 769 -11.01 20.76 7.86
N VAL A 770 -11.86 20.40 6.92
CA VAL A 770 -13.31 20.44 7.06
C VAL A 770 -13.89 19.03 7.03
N ALA A 771 -14.72 18.70 8.01
CA ALA A 771 -15.57 17.51 8.05
C ALA A 771 -17.01 17.89 8.31
N LEU A 772 -17.90 17.46 7.43
CA LEU A 772 -19.34 17.58 7.60
C LEU A 772 -19.94 16.18 7.67
N GLN A 773 -20.28 15.73 8.87
CA GLN A 773 -20.91 14.42 9.10
C GLN A 773 -22.41 14.63 9.32
N TYR A 774 -23.22 14.02 8.48
CA TYR A 774 -24.68 13.92 8.64
C TYR A 774 -25.03 12.48 8.97
N HIS A 775 -26.02 12.25 9.83
CA HIS A 775 -26.51 10.91 10.13
C HIS A 775 -28.02 10.86 10.36
N ALA A 776 -28.62 9.73 10.07
CA ALA A 776 -30.05 9.52 10.24
C ALA A 776 -30.38 8.10 10.70
N PRO A 777 -31.38 7.90 11.56
CA PRO A 777 -31.82 6.56 12.00
C PRO A 777 -32.67 5.87 10.93
N LEU A 778 -32.08 5.67 9.75
CA LEU A 778 -32.73 4.94 8.67
C LEU A 778 -32.58 3.42 8.87
N ALA A 779 -33.67 2.69 8.63
CA ALA A 779 -33.61 1.23 8.66
C ALA A 779 -32.61 0.71 7.61
N TYR A 780 -31.82 -0.30 8.00
CA TYR A 780 -30.93 -0.96 7.06
C TYR A 780 -31.71 -1.52 5.87
N ASP A 781 -31.41 -1.06 4.67
CA ASP A 781 -32.05 -1.47 3.42
C ASP A 781 -31.02 -1.37 2.27
N PRO A 782 -30.79 -2.45 1.52
CA PRO A 782 -29.90 -2.43 0.34
C PRO A 782 -30.24 -1.34 -0.68
N VAL A 783 -31.48 -0.90 -0.76
CA VAL A 783 -31.88 0.22 -1.64
C VAL A 783 -31.34 1.55 -1.11
N ASN A 784 -31.34 1.75 0.21
CA ASN A 784 -30.75 2.94 0.81
C ASN A 784 -29.23 2.94 0.65
N ASP A 785 -28.57 1.78 0.83
CA ASP A 785 -27.14 1.61 0.62
C ASP A 785 -26.72 1.92 -0.83
N ALA A 786 -27.47 1.37 -1.81
CA ALA A 786 -27.25 1.67 -3.23
C ALA A 786 -27.49 3.15 -3.57
N ALA A 787 -28.51 3.77 -2.96
CA ALA A 787 -28.83 5.19 -3.18
C ALA A 787 -27.73 6.10 -2.63
N LEU A 788 -27.20 5.82 -1.42
CA LEU A 788 -26.10 6.55 -0.82
C LEU A 788 -24.79 6.37 -1.58
N THR A 789 -24.49 5.16 -2.07
CA THR A 789 -23.33 4.89 -2.93
C THR A 789 -23.39 5.72 -4.23
N VAL A 790 -24.55 5.79 -4.86
CA VAL A 790 -24.77 6.61 -6.07
C VAL A 790 -24.66 8.11 -5.75
N ALA A 791 -25.22 8.56 -4.64
CA ALA A 791 -25.12 9.95 -4.20
C ALA A 791 -23.68 10.37 -3.93
N SER A 792 -22.90 9.52 -3.24
CA SER A 792 -21.47 9.75 -2.96
C SER A 792 -20.70 10.00 -4.25
N PHE A 793 -20.82 9.12 -5.25
CA PHE A 793 -20.15 9.27 -6.54
C PHE A 793 -20.50 10.59 -7.24
N ILE A 794 -21.77 10.98 -7.24
CA ILE A 794 -22.20 12.21 -7.90
C ILE A 794 -21.72 13.46 -7.15
N LEU A 795 -21.80 13.45 -5.84
CA LEU A 795 -21.33 14.56 -5.01
C LEU A 795 -19.81 14.73 -5.12
N ASP A 796 -19.02 13.64 -5.21
CA ASP A 796 -17.58 13.70 -5.47
C ASP A 796 -17.29 14.43 -6.80
N MET A 797 -18.04 14.13 -7.86
CA MET A 797 -17.91 14.83 -9.14
C MET A 797 -18.27 16.32 -9.03
N ARG A 798 -19.36 16.67 -8.35
CA ARG A 798 -19.78 18.06 -8.17
C ARG A 798 -18.76 18.86 -7.35
N TYR A 799 -18.18 18.26 -6.29
CA TYR A 799 -17.16 18.90 -5.48
C TYR A 799 -15.81 19.02 -6.19
N THR A 800 -15.43 18.04 -6.99
CA THR A 800 -14.25 18.15 -7.85
C THR A 800 -14.39 19.37 -8.76
N LYS A 801 -15.54 19.57 -9.40
CA LYS A 801 -15.78 20.71 -10.27
C LYS A 801 -15.79 22.03 -9.50
N SER A 802 -16.60 22.14 -8.44
CA SER A 802 -16.84 23.42 -7.74
C SER A 802 -15.67 23.84 -6.84
N LEU A 803 -15.08 22.90 -6.07
CA LEU A 803 -14.08 23.23 -5.06
C LEU A 803 -12.66 23.19 -5.62
N ARG A 804 -12.36 22.22 -6.50
CA ARG A 804 -11.03 22.08 -7.09
C ARG A 804 -10.85 22.90 -8.35
N GLU A 805 -11.76 22.75 -9.34
CA GLU A 805 -11.56 23.38 -10.66
C GLU A 805 -11.99 24.86 -10.69
N GLU A 806 -13.14 25.22 -10.09
CA GLU A 806 -13.67 26.58 -10.16
C GLU A 806 -13.08 27.49 -9.06
N ILE A 807 -12.94 26.99 -7.82
CA ILE A 807 -12.37 27.78 -6.69
C ILE A 807 -10.85 27.64 -6.61
N GLY A 808 -10.31 26.46 -6.97
CA GLY A 808 -8.86 26.17 -6.83
C GLY A 808 -8.39 26.16 -5.37
N GLY A 809 -9.28 25.84 -4.43
CA GLY A 809 -9.01 25.90 -2.99
C GLY A 809 -8.58 24.58 -2.35
N THR A 810 -8.74 23.45 -3.06
CA THR A 810 -8.38 22.12 -2.61
C THR A 810 -7.81 21.29 -3.74
N TYR A 811 -7.02 20.28 -3.41
CA TYR A 811 -6.64 19.20 -4.34
C TYR A 811 -7.81 18.24 -4.63
N GLY A 812 -8.71 18.04 -3.65
CA GLY A 812 -9.90 17.21 -3.79
C GLY A 812 -10.78 17.25 -2.54
N ALA A 813 -12.02 16.84 -2.73
CA ALA A 813 -12.98 16.59 -1.66
C ALA A 813 -13.48 15.15 -1.77
N SER A 814 -13.83 14.50 -0.66
CA SER A 814 -14.33 13.13 -0.63
C SER A 814 -15.69 13.07 0.06
N VAL A 815 -16.61 12.31 -0.50
CA VAL A 815 -17.90 11.99 0.10
C VAL A 815 -17.95 10.51 0.46
N ILE A 816 -18.07 10.21 1.74
CA ILE A 816 -18.10 8.85 2.26
C ILE A 816 -19.49 8.58 2.81
N THR A 817 -20.07 7.46 2.45
CA THR A 817 -21.38 7.02 2.95
C THR A 817 -21.29 5.65 3.57
N SER A 818 -22.08 5.41 4.61
CA SER A 818 -22.21 4.10 5.23
C SER A 818 -23.64 3.84 5.69
N GLN A 819 -23.96 2.55 5.85
CA GLN A 819 -25.21 2.13 6.48
C GLN A 819 -24.92 0.96 7.41
N ASP A 820 -25.20 1.14 8.70
CA ASP A 820 -25.09 0.11 9.73
C ASP A 820 -26.47 -0.38 10.16
N LYS A 821 -26.54 -1.65 10.60
CA LYS A 821 -27.74 -2.27 11.15
C LYS A 821 -27.69 -2.36 12.67
N ASP A 822 -26.55 -2.80 13.19
CA ASP A 822 -26.32 -3.11 14.60
C ASP A 822 -25.24 -2.19 15.19
N PRO A 823 -25.35 -1.77 16.47
CA PRO A 823 -26.43 -2.04 17.44
C PRO A 823 -27.72 -1.28 17.15
N VAL A 824 -27.70 -0.26 16.32
CA VAL A 824 -28.84 0.56 15.87
C VAL A 824 -28.67 0.87 14.39
N SER A 825 -29.78 0.85 13.66
CA SER A 825 -29.73 1.20 12.23
C SER A 825 -29.45 2.69 12.06
N VAL A 826 -28.38 3.00 11.35
CA VAL A 826 -27.97 4.38 11.04
C VAL A 826 -27.39 4.46 9.64
N SER A 827 -27.65 5.57 8.96
CA SER A 827 -27.02 5.90 7.68
C SER A 827 -26.27 7.22 7.82
N ASP A 828 -25.04 7.24 7.31
CA ASP A 828 -24.11 8.34 7.41
C ASP A 828 -23.74 8.90 6.04
N LEU A 829 -23.48 10.22 5.99
CA LEU A 829 -22.86 10.92 4.89
C LEU A 829 -21.82 11.88 5.44
N LEU A 830 -20.57 11.68 5.08
CA LEU A 830 -19.43 12.49 5.52
C LEU A 830 -18.79 13.16 4.30
N VAL A 831 -18.64 14.48 4.33
CA VAL A 831 -17.86 15.26 3.36
C VAL A 831 -16.59 15.72 4.03
N LEU A 832 -15.45 15.42 3.37
CA LEU A 832 -14.10 15.72 3.85
C LEU A 832 -13.30 16.47 2.79
N TYR A 833 -12.60 17.55 3.19
CA TYR A 833 -11.59 18.21 2.39
C TYR A 833 -10.65 19.05 3.25
N GLN A 834 -9.51 19.41 2.66
CA GLN A 834 -8.58 20.38 3.21
C GLN A 834 -8.47 21.58 2.26
N CYS A 835 -8.26 22.77 2.79
CA CYS A 835 -8.21 23.99 1.99
C CYS A 835 -7.33 25.08 2.63
N LYS A 836 -7.08 26.14 1.85
CA LYS A 836 -6.46 27.34 2.36
C LYS A 836 -7.38 28.06 3.33
N PRO A 837 -6.85 28.58 4.45
CA PRO A 837 -7.68 29.28 5.46
C PRO A 837 -8.52 30.42 4.87
N GLU A 838 -7.96 31.19 3.94
CA GLU A 838 -8.66 32.30 3.30
C GLU A 838 -9.83 31.88 2.38
N LEU A 839 -9.90 30.63 1.98
CA LEU A 839 -10.97 30.09 1.13
C LEU A 839 -11.97 29.21 1.89
N CYS A 840 -11.69 28.86 3.14
CA CYS A 840 -12.49 27.91 3.93
C CYS A 840 -13.97 28.29 4.00
N ASP A 841 -14.29 29.50 4.38
CA ASP A 841 -15.69 29.98 4.49
C ASP A 841 -16.44 29.93 3.14
N THR A 842 -15.73 30.29 2.05
CA THR A 842 -16.29 30.24 0.68
C THR A 842 -16.57 28.79 0.29
N MET A 843 -15.60 27.91 0.50
CA MET A 843 -15.71 26.50 0.15
C MET A 843 -16.79 25.80 1.01
N LEU A 844 -16.86 26.12 2.30
CA LEU A 844 -17.87 25.57 3.20
C LEU A 844 -19.29 26.01 2.77
N THR A 845 -19.43 27.26 2.34
CA THR A 845 -20.69 27.79 1.79
C THR A 845 -21.09 27.04 0.52
N VAL A 846 -20.16 26.88 -0.42
CA VAL A 846 -20.41 26.13 -1.68
C VAL A 846 -20.72 24.66 -1.39
N THR A 847 -19.99 24.01 -0.48
CA THR A 847 -20.24 22.61 -0.08
C THR A 847 -21.66 22.41 0.41
N LYS A 848 -22.10 23.27 1.35
CA LYS A 848 -23.47 23.23 1.91
C LYS A 848 -24.55 23.55 0.86
N ALA A 849 -24.29 24.50 -0.03
CA ALA A 849 -25.21 24.88 -1.10
C ALA A 849 -25.39 23.73 -2.11
N THR A 850 -24.30 23.12 -2.57
CA THR A 850 -24.32 21.96 -3.49
C THR A 850 -25.08 20.78 -2.89
N LEU A 851 -24.87 20.51 -1.59
CA LEU A 851 -25.58 19.43 -0.90
C LEU A 851 -27.07 19.72 -0.74
N ALA A 852 -27.44 20.97 -0.43
CA ALA A 852 -28.85 21.41 -0.33
C ALA A 852 -29.56 21.37 -1.69
N GLU A 853 -28.88 21.77 -2.76
CA GLU A 853 -29.36 21.64 -4.14
C GLU A 853 -29.60 20.17 -4.50
N PHE A 854 -28.63 19.28 -4.22
CA PHE A 854 -28.79 17.85 -4.44
C PHE A 854 -29.98 17.25 -3.71
N CYS A 855 -30.22 17.67 -2.46
CA CYS A 855 -31.39 17.23 -1.68
C CYS A 855 -32.73 17.73 -2.24
N THR A 856 -32.73 18.86 -2.96
CA THR A 856 -33.94 19.48 -3.52
C THR A 856 -34.21 18.99 -4.92
N ASP A 857 -33.23 19.06 -5.80
CA ASP A 857 -33.35 18.85 -7.24
C ASP A 857 -32.93 17.43 -7.64
N GLY A 858 -32.08 16.78 -6.86
CA GLY A 858 -31.52 15.46 -7.13
C GLY A 858 -30.39 15.48 -8.16
N PRO A 859 -29.98 14.31 -8.64
CA PRO A 859 -29.04 14.19 -9.73
C PRO A 859 -29.72 14.50 -11.08
N THR A 860 -28.94 15.05 -12.01
CA THR A 860 -29.36 15.09 -13.42
C THR A 860 -29.43 13.67 -14.00
N GLU A 861 -30.12 13.50 -15.12
CA GLU A 861 -30.21 12.20 -15.80
C GLU A 861 -28.82 11.70 -16.22
N GLU A 862 -27.94 12.58 -16.67
CA GLU A 862 -26.58 12.25 -17.05
C GLU A 862 -25.74 11.77 -15.85
N GLU A 863 -25.72 12.52 -14.74
CA GLU A 863 -25.01 12.14 -13.50
C GLU A 863 -25.52 10.80 -12.96
N PHE A 864 -26.84 10.62 -12.93
CA PHE A 864 -27.46 9.39 -12.45
C PHE A 864 -27.03 8.18 -13.31
N ASN A 865 -27.06 8.32 -14.64
CA ASN A 865 -26.67 7.25 -15.56
C ASN A 865 -25.17 6.89 -15.39
N MET A 866 -24.28 7.88 -15.23
CA MET A 866 -22.86 7.65 -14.96
C MET A 866 -22.65 6.88 -13.65
N ALA A 867 -23.30 7.30 -12.57
CA ALA A 867 -23.19 6.67 -11.26
C ALA A 867 -23.73 5.23 -11.23
N ILE A 868 -24.84 4.97 -11.93
CA ILE A 868 -25.38 3.61 -12.08
C ILE A 868 -24.44 2.71 -12.87
N LEU A 869 -23.82 3.23 -13.94
CA LEU A 869 -22.82 2.47 -14.69
C LEU A 869 -21.63 2.10 -13.81
N ASN A 870 -21.15 3.05 -12.97
CA ASN A 870 -20.08 2.80 -12.00
C ASN A 870 -20.49 1.73 -10.97
N ALA A 871 -21.67 1.87 -10.35
CA ALA A 871 -22.17 0.90 -9.38
C ALA A 871 -22.28 -0.52 -9.98
N LYS A 872 -22.81 -0.65 -11.19
CA LYS A 872 -22.94 -1.93 -11.92
C LYS A 872 -21.57 -2.52 -12.28
N LYS A 873 -20.62 -1.68 -12.68
CA LYS A 873 -19.24 -2.09 -12.98
C LYS A 873 -18.57 -2.75 -11.76
N ASN A 874 -18.80 -2.25 -10.56
CA ASN A 874 -18.14 -2.71 -9.33
C ASN A 874 -18.70 -4.06 -8.81
N ILE A 875 -19.90 -4.49 -9.18
CA ILE A 875 -20.52 -5.73 -8.70
C ILE A 875 -19.70 -6.98 -9.11
N PRO A 876 -19.45 -7.25 -10.41
CA PRO A 876 -18.69 -8.43 -10.82
C PRO A 876 -17.24 -8.41 -10.29
N GLU A 877 -16.64 -7.23 -10.12
CA GLU A 877 -15.28 -7.09 -9.58
C GLU A 877 -15.17 -7.53 -8.11
N LYS A 878 -16.20 -7.29 -7.31
CA LYS A 878 -16.26 -7.76 -5.92
C LYS A 878 -16.39 -9.28 -5.87
N ARG A 879 -17.17 -9.89 -6.77
CA ARG A 879 -17.50 -11.33 -6.78
C ARG A 879 -16.34 -12.25 -7.13
N ILE A 880 -15.26 -11.76 -7.73
CA ILE A 880 -14.04 -12.53 -8.00
C ILE A 880 -13.03 -12.51 -6.83
N ASN A 881 -13.48 -12.15 -5.62
CA ASN A 881 -12.65 -12.11 -4.41
C ASN A 881 -13.17 -13.09 -3.35
N ASN A 882 -12.30 -13.94 -2.82
CA ASN A 882 -12.66 -14.88 -1.76
C ASN A 882 -13.14 -14.17 -0.49
N SER A 883 -12.50 -13.06 -0.09
CA SER A 883 -12.89 -12.28 1.08
C SER A 883 -14.29 -11.65 0.95
N TYR A 884 -14.74 -11.37 -0.28
CA TYR A 884 -16.10 -10.91 -0.51
C TYR A 884 -17.12 -11.98 -0.11
N TRP A 885 -16.97 -13.21 -0.59
CA TRP A 885 -17.87 -14.32 -0.26
C TRP A 885 -17.82 -14.72 1.19
N LEU A 886 -16.65 -14.64 1.82
CA LEU A 886 -16.52 -14.80 3.27
C LEU A 886 -17.44 -13.81 4.01
N ARG A 887 -17.41 -12.53 3.63
CA ARG A 887 -18.28 -11.50 4.18
C ARG A 887 -19.76 -11.77 3.89
N GLN A 888 -20.10 -12.18 2.65
CA GLN A 888 -21.50 -12.50 2.31
C GLN A 888 -22.04 -13.65 3.16
N ILE A 889 -21.26 -14.69 3.45
CA ILE A 889 -21.65 -15.77 4.36
C ILE A 889 -21.84 -15.23 5.78
N ARG A 890 -20.95 -14.36 6.28
CA ARG A 890 -21.11 -13.68 7.58
C ARG A 890 -22.41 -12.90 7.63
N ASN A 891 -22.71 -12.09 6.60
CA ASN A 891 -23.95 -11.32 6.52
C ASN A 891 -25.21 -12.20 6.68
N VAL A 892 -25.23 -13.38 6.07
CA VAL A 892 -26.34 -14.33 6.27
C VAL A 892 -26.39 -14.86 7.70
N ILE A 893 -25.25 -15.17 8.32
CA ILE A 893 -25.15 -15.67 9.71
C ILE A 893 -25.63 -14.60 10.70
N GLU A 894 -25.27 -13.35 10.46
CA GLU A 894 -25.60 -12.16 11.27
C GLU A 894 -26.98 -11.57 10.94
N ALA A 895 -27.78 -12.30 10.16
CA ALA A 895 -29.17 -11.96 9.78
C ALA A 895 -29.33 -10.68 8.94
N TYR A 896 -28.31 -10.29 8.17
CA TYR A 896 -28.44 -9.26 7.13
C TYR A 896 -29.13 -9.79 5.86
N GLY A 897 -29.23 -11.11 5.68
CA GLY A 897 -29.80 -11.74 4.50
C GLY A 897 -28.81 -11.93 3.35
N ASP A 898 -29.34 -12.13 2.14
CA ASP A 898 -28.57 -12.21 0.90
C ASP A 898 -28.27 -10.80 0.37
N VAL A 899 -27.25 -10.16 0.95
CA VAL A 899 -26.88 -8.77 0.65
C VAL A 899 -26.37 -8.65 -0.79
N ASP A 900 -25.65 -9.66 -1.31
CA ASP A 900 -25.12 -9.62 -2.68
C ASP A 900 -26.25 -9.46 -3.72
N LYS A 901 -27.24 -10.33 -3.63
CA LYS A 901 -28.39 -10.30 -4.54
C LYS A 901 -29.27 -9.06 -4.34
N ALA A 902 -29.53 -8.71 -3.08
CA ALA A 902 -30.38 -7.58 -2.74
C ALA A 902 -29.75 -6.24 -3.20
N TYR A 903 -28.43 -6.08 -3.08
CA TYR A 903 -27.74 -4.89 -3.58
C TYR A 903 -27.78 -4.79 -5.12
N GLU A 904 -27.55 -5.90 -5.85
CA GLU A 904 -27.65 -5.91 -7.31
C GLU A 904 -29.06 -5.56 -7.78
N GLU A 905 -30.10 -6.13 -7.15
CA GLU A 905 -31.50 -5.82 -7.43
C GLU A 905 -31.81 -4.33 -7.14
N ALA A 906 -31.27 -3.80 -6.03
CA ALA A 906 -31.40 -2.39 -5.67
C ALA A 906 -30.78 -1.48 -6.73
N VAL A 907 -29.53 -1.71 -7.12
CA VAL A 907 -28.84 -0.91 -8.17
C VAL A 907 -29.61 -0.96 -9.50
N ASN A 908 -30.18 -2.12 -9.86
CA ASN A 908 -30.92 -2.29 -11.11
C ASN A 908 -32.28 -1.59 -11.12
N SER A 909 -32.90 -1.40 -9.96
CA SER A 909 -34.24 -0.76 -9.80
C SER A 909 -34.20 0.67 -9.29
N LEU A 910 -32.99 1.19 -8.97
CA LEU A 910 -32.82 2.52 -8.40
C LEU A 910 -33.28 3.61 -9.37
N THR A 911 -33.82 4.69 -8.82
CA THR A 911 -34.25 5.89 -9.56
C THR A 911 -33.56 7.13 -9.01
N ALA A 912 -33.41 8.16 -9.85
CA ALA A 912 -32.86 9.46 -9.44
C ALA A 912 -33.65 10.08 -8.27
N ASP A 913 -34.97 9.97 -8.27
CA ASP A 913 -35.84 10.42 -7.17
C ASP A 913 -35.53 9.70 -5.85
N LYS A 914 -35.27 8.36 -5.92
CA LYS A 914 -34.92 7.60 -4.70
C LYS A 914 -33.58 7.99 -4.16
N VAL A 915 -32.58 8.27 -5.01
CA VAL A 915 -31.28 8.80 -4.59
C VAL A 915 -31.45 10.13 -3.87
N ARG A 916 -32.21 11.06 -4.46
CA ARG A 916 -32.52 12.35 -3.83
C ARG A 916 -33.23 12.18 -2.48
N GLU A 917 -34.28 11.33 -2.43
CA GLU A 917 -35.06 11.09 -1.21
C GLU A 917 -34.21 10.57 -0.06
N VAL A 918 -33.39 9.57 -0.30
CA VAL A 918 -32.54 8.95 0.73
C VAL A 918 -31.46 9.93 1.20
N THR A 919 -30.78 10.62 0.28
CA THR A 919 -29.79 11.65 0.63
C THR A 919 -30.43 12.78 1.44
N ALA A 920 -31.59 13.27 1.02
CA ALA A 920 -32.33 14.30 1.74
C ALA A 920 -32.76 13.83 3.14
N ALA A 921 -33.12 12.55 3.30
CA ALA A 921 -33.48 11.99 4.61
C ALA A 921 -32.28 11.97 5.58
N VAL A 922 -31.07 11.74 5.09
CA VAL A 922 -29.84 11.80 5.90
C VAL A 922 -29.47 13.26 6.21
N VAL A 923 -29.37 14.11 5.20
CA VAL A 923 -28.89 15.49 5.33
C VAL A 923 -29.85 16.36 6.15
N ASN A 924 -31.17 16.16 5.98
CA ASN A 924 -32.21 16.94 6.66
C ASN A 924 -32.73 16.28 7.95
N SER A 925 -32.03 15.25 8.46
CA SER A 925 -32.42 14.55 9.71
C SER A 925 -32.44 15.45 10.97
N GLY A 926 -31.72 16.57 10.94
CA GLY A 926 -31.47 17.42 12.10
C GLY A 926 -30.21 17.01 12.88
N ASN A 927 -29.49 15.95 12.45
CA ASN A 927 -28.27 15.50 13.10
C ASN A 927 -27.06 15.79 12.18
N LYS A 928 -26.20 16.70 12.64
CA LYS A 928 -25.01 17.15 11.91
C LYS A 928 -23.86 17.42 12.88
N VAL A 929 -22.70 16.91 12.56
CA VAL A 929 -21.42 17.35 13.15
C VAL A 929 -20.64 18.10 12.09
N GLU A 930 -20.39 19.36 12.31
CA GLU A 930 -19.53 20.23 11.52
C GLU A 930 -18.26 20.49 12.32
N TYR A 931 -17.16 19.91 11.84
CA TYR A 931 -15.87 20.05 12.47
C TYR A 931 -14.89 20.74 11.53
N VAL A 932 -14.35 21.87 11.96
CA VAL A 932 -13.34 22.63 11.22
C VAL A 932 -12.11 22.77 12.09
N MET A 933 -10.99 22.18 11.63
CA MET A 933 -9.69 22.37 12.26
C MET A 933 -8.96 23.49 11.52
N ILE A 934 -8.51 24.50 12.27
CA ILE A 934 -7.85 25.69 11.75
C ILE A 934 -6.42 25.83 12.31
N PRO A 935 -5.52 26.58 11.65
CA PRO A 935 -4.24 26.94 12.25
C PRO A 935 -4.44 27.73 13.55
N ALA A 936 -3.67 27.41 14.59
CA ALA A 936 -3.61 28.24 15.79
C ALA A 936 -2.88 29.56 15.49
N GLU A 937 -3.33 30.68 16.09
CA GLU A 937 -2.70 31.99 15.96
C GLU A 937 -1.27 32.02 16.53
#